data_80442e6b9bf7d517ea6adb6c0b49744b
#
_entry.id   80442e6b9bf7d517ea6adb6c0b49744b
#
_cell.length_a   1.000
_cell.length_b   1.000
_cell.length_c   1.000
_cell.angle_alpha   90.00
_cell.angle_beta   90.00
_cell.angle_gamma   90.00
#
_symmetry.space_group_name_H-M   'P 1'
#
loop_
_entity.id
_entity.type
_entity.pdbx_description
1 polymer ?
#
loop_
_entity_poly.entity_id
_entity_poly.type
_entity_poly.pdbx_seq_one_letter_code
_entity_poly.pdbx_strand_id
1 'polypeptide(L)'
;MTTSTLPPADGFAARHVGPREADVRAMLERLGLESLDALIEEVVPASIREDAPLALAAGVSEAEALAELRAIADRNVVVRSLLGQGYHDCHVPAVIQRNVFENPGWYTAYTPYQPEIAQGRLELLFDFQTMITELTGLDIANASLLDEATAAAEAMAMAHRALRGKRGTILCDADCHPQTLDVLATRAEPLGLEIRTAAAGELADALDGAGDVFAVLVQYPGSCGAIPGLARIAGAAAANGSLTIVAADPLALTVLASPGSLGADIVVGSVQRFGVPMGFGGPHAAFMATTDAHKRSLPGRLVGQSLTAHGKPAYRLALQTREQHIRREKATSNICTAQALLAIMATLYAAWHGPDGLVRIARRVRAQVDSLAATLAAADAASSSGGAPDTASTTPPGGVVPAVSTDDWFDTVTLETGEADAAISALLEAGYNARRLDASRIALSFDETTTAADVRAVAAALLGADVSALAMSEGPVRDAADDRATTFLSQAAFNDFRSETEMMRRLRRLADRDIALDRAMIPLGSCTMKLNAAAEMAPLSWPGFAALHPLAPADQTRGYRYMIEDLERMLCACTGYDAMSLQPNAGSQGEYAGLLAIRRYHESRGEPDRDVCLIPSSAHGTNPASAQMAGMRVVVIACDRAGNVDAADLAAKIDKHAGRVAAIMITYPSTHGVFESGVRDVCEQVHEAGGQVYIDGANLNAMVGTAQPGQFGGDVSHLNLHKTFCIPHGGGGPGVGPIGVGEHLAPYLPGHRVLGDATGAVSGAPWGSASILPITWMYVRMMGAEGLRRATSVAILAANYVAARLGDTYPILYRGENGRVGHECILDTRTLKASSGITVDDIAKRLMDHGFHAPTMSFPVSGTLMVEPTESESRAEIDRFCEAMLAIHTEAMRVRAGEWPADDNPLANAPHTVDTVTADDWTHPYPRSLAAFPTGRADGRDKYWPPVGRIDNVHGDKHLICSCPPLESYATNDVREEEAAE
;
A
#
# COMPACT_ATOMS: atom_id res chain seq x y z
N MET A 1 34.00 -39.14 4.46
CA MET A 1 33.41 -37.82 4.24
C MET A 1 34.46 -36.79 4.57
N THR A 2 35.09 -36.21 3.57
CA THR A 2 36.13 -35.18 3.73
C THR A 2 35.44 -33.88 4.12
N THR A 3 35.59 -33.50 5.40
CA THR A 3 35.17 -32.16 5.86
C THR A 3 35.93 -31.12 5.04
N SER A 4 35.17 -30.28 4.32
CA SER A 4 35.68 -29.10 3.62
C SER A 4 36.42 -28.22 4.63
N THR A 5 37.69 -27.96 4.40
CA THR A 5 38.54 -27.07 5.21
C THR A 5 38.46 -25.61 4.78
N LEU A 6 37.49 -25.26 3.93
CA LEU A 6 37.27 -23.88 3.58
C LEU A 6 36.51 -23.18 4.74
N PRO A 7 36.94 -21.99 5.16
CA PRO A 7 36.16 -21.22 6.12
C PRO A 7 34.73 -21.03 5.57
N PRO A 8 33.69 -21.06 6.44
CA PRO A 8 32.34 -20.75 5.99
C PRO A 8 32.33 -19.38 5.32
N ALA A 9 31.67 -19.27 4.18
CA ALA A 9 31.42 -17.99 3.58
C ALA A 9 30.73 -17.08 4.61
N ASP A 10 31.11 -15.80 4.66
CA ASP A 10 30.46 -14.82 5.54
C ASP A 10 28.95 -14.85 5.25
N GLY A 11 28.15 -15.24 6.23
CA GLY A 11 26.70 -15.33 6.09
C GLY A 11 26.08 -13.95 5.83
N PHE A 12 24.92 -13.93 5.18
CA PHE A 12 24.20 -12.69 4.87
C PHE A 12 23.90 -11.84 6.12
N ALA A 13 23.67 -12.45 7.27
CA ALA A 13 23.43 -11.74 8.53
C ALA A 13 24.52 -10.69 8.85
N ALA A 14 25.79 -10.96 8.53
CA ALA A 14 26.90 -10.02 8.70
C ALA A 14 26.85 -8.84 7.70
N ARG A 15 26.05 -8.93 6.64
CA ARG A 15 25.77 -7.85 5.67
C ARG A 15 24.57 -7.02 6.05
N HIS A 16 23.55 -7.67 6.65
CA HIS A 16 22.30 -7.02 7.05
C HIS A 16 22.45 -6.23 8.36
N VAL A 17 23.11 -6.82 9.39
CA VAL A 17 23.30 -6.19 10.69
C VAL A 17 24.39 -5.13 10.60
N GLY A 18 24.05 -3.86 10.89
CA GLY A 18 24.94 -2.72 10.75
C GLY A 18 26.11 -2.70 11.75
N PRO A 19 25.88 -2.86 13.08
CA PRO A 19 26.94 -2.89 14.06
C PRO A 19 27.80 -4.17 13.95
N ARG A 20 29.10 -3.99 13.80
CA ARG A 20 30.08 -5.09 13.83
C ARG A 20 30.31 -5.59 15.26
N GLU A 21 30.96 -6.74 15.44
CA GLU A 21 31.26 -7.30 16.78
C GLU A 21 31.96 -6.32 17.73
N ALA A 22 32.86 -5.48 17.20
CA ALA A 22 33.54 -4.45 17.99
C ALA A 22 32.58 -3.32 18.41
N ASP A 23 31.62 -2.97 17.53
CA ASP A 23 30.59 -1.97 17.80
C ASP A 23 29.59 -2.48 18.83
N VAL A 24 29.13 -3.74 18.66
CA VAL A 24 28.22 -4.40 19.62
C VAL A 24 28.85 -4.41 21.02
N ARG A 25 30.12 -4.81 21.11
CA ARG A 25 30.84 -4.81 22.41
C ARG A 25 30.92 -3.41 23.03
N ALA A 26 31.25 -2.40 22.24
CA ALA A 26 31.34 -1.03 22.75
C ALA A 26 29.97 -0.45 23.15
N MET A 27 28.90 -0.83 22.44
CA MET A 27 27.53 -0.47 22.79
C MET A 27 27.08 -1.16 24.10
N LEU A 28 27.37 -2.46 24.26
CA LEU A 28 27.13 -3.21 25.51
C LEU A 28 27.93 -2.65 26.69
N GLU A 29 29.21 -2.32 26.50
CA GLU A 29 30.04 -1.68 27.52
C GLU A 29 29.41 -0.36 28.01
N ARG A 30 28.87 0.46 27.10
CA ARG A 30 28.15 1.69 27.46
C ARG A 30 26.92 1.42 28.32
N LEU A 31 26.28 0.26 28.15
CA LEU A 31 25.12 -0.17 28.92
C LEU A 31 25.49 -0.91 30.22
N GLY A 32 26.77 -1.24 30.43
CA GLY A 32 27.26 -2.02 31.57
C GLY A 32 26.91 -3.51 31.48
N LEU A 33 26.80 -4.06 30.26
CA LEU A 33 26.39 -5.43 29.98
C LEU A 33 27.53 -6.24 29.33
N GLU A 34 27.58 -7.55 29.61
CA GLU A 34 28.61 -8.46 29.11
C GLU A 34 28.28 -9.07 27.75
N SER A 35 26.96 -9.25 27.43
CA SER A 35 26.50 -9.93 26.22
C SER A 35 25.14 -9.43 25.75
N LEU A 36 24.79 -9.80 24.50
CA LEU A 36 23.43 -9.60 23.97
C LEU A 36 22.39 -10.41 24.75
N ASP A 37 22.74 -11.63 25.16
CA ASP A 37 21.82 -12.48 25.94
C ASP A 37 21.50 -11.81 27.30
N ALA A 38 22.49 -11.24 27.98
CA ALA A 38 22.27 -10.48 29.21
C ALA A 38 21.32 -9.27 28.99
N LEU A 39 21.42 -8.60 27.84
CA LEU A 39 20.47 -7.53 27.48
C LEU A 39 19.05 -8.08 27.28
N ILE A 40 18.90 -9.18 26.55
CA ILE A 40 17.60 -9.81 26.30
C ILE A 40 16.97 -10.28 27.62
N GLU A 41 17.77 -10.82 28.55
CA GLU A 41 17.29 -11.19 29.88
C GLU A 41 16.75 -10.00 30.70
N GLU A 42 17.37 -8.81 30.56
CA GLU A 42 16.89 -7.60 31.23
C GLU A 42 15.65 -6.96 30.53
N VAL A 43 15.49 -7.15 29.22
CA VAL A 43 14.45 -6.47 28.42
C VAL A 43 13.21 -7.32 28.25
N VAL A 44 13.35 -8.60 27.90
CA VAL A 44 12.23 -9.49 27.60
C VAL A 44 11.79 -10.22 28.86
N PRO A 45 10.52 -10.08 29.30
CA PRO A 45 10.02 -10.75 30.49
C PRO A 45 10.24 -12.27 30.44
N ALA A 46 10.71 -12.87 31.54
CA ALA A 46 10.96 -14.31 31.64
C ALA A 46 9.69 -15.16 31.35
N SER A 47 8.50 -14.61 31.62
CA SER A 47 7.22 -15.30 31.39
C SER A 47 6.88 -15.54 29.93
N ILE A 48 7.50 -14.79 29.00
CA ILE A 48 7.23 -14.88 27.54
C ILE A 48 8.47 -15.19 26.71
N ARG A 49 9.66 -15.23 27.37
CA ARG A 49 10.92 -15.42 26.66
C ARG A 49 11.05 -16.86 26.17
N GLU A 50 11.39 -16.99 24.88
CA GLU A 50 11.68 -18.26 24.22
C GLU A 50 13.20 -18.44 24.11
N ASP A 51 13.71 -19.51 24.74
CA ASP A 51 15.13 -19.86 24.67
C ASP A 51 15.43 -20.85 23.54
N ALA A 52 14.40 -21.55 23.05
CA ALA A 52 14.54 -22.49 21.95
C ALA A 52 14.81 -21.75 20.61
N PRO A 53 15.68 -22.27 19.75
CA PRO A 53 15.89 -21.71 18.44
C PRO A 53 14.61 -21.83 17.59
N LEU A 54 14.37 -20.86 16.73
CA LEU A 54 13.25 -20.90 15.78
C LEU A 54 13.31 -22.18 14.94
N ALA A 55 12.15 -22.75 14.64
CA ALA A 55 12.00 -23.94 13.79
C ALA A 55 12.24 -23.60 12.29
N LEU A 56 13.38 -22.97 12.00
CA LEU A 56 13.82 -22.55 10.67
C LEU A 56 15.16 -23.17 10.32
N ALA A 57 15.43 -23.32 9.03
CA ALA A 57 16.74 -23.76 8.55
C ALA A 57 17.83 -22.72 8.86
N ALA A 58 19.09 -23.15 8.84
CA ALA A 58 20.22 -22.24 8.89
C ALA A 58 20.21 -21.27 7.70
N GLY A 59 20.71 -20.06 7.92
CA GLY A 59 20.85 -19.06 6.87
C GLY A 59 21.80 -19.51 5.76
N VAL A 60 21.54 -19.07 4.55
CA VAL A 60 22.36 -19.34 3.36
C VAL A 60 22.96 -18.06 2.80
N SER A 61 23.93 -18.17 1.89
CA SER A 61 24.48 -17.03 1.16
C SER A 61 23.45 -16.43 0.16
N GLU A 62 23.67 -15.20 -0.25
CA GLU A 62 22.86 -14.52 -1.30
C GLU A 62 22.79 -15.36 -2.59
N ALA A 63 23.92 -15.94 -3.01
CA ALA A 63 24.00 -16.74 -4.23
C ALA A 63 23.17 -18.03 -4.13
N GLU A 64 23.20 -18.70 -2.98
CA GLU A 64 22.40 -19.91 -2.72
C GLU A 64 20.90 -19.57 -2.67
N ALA A 65 20.51 -18.53 -1.93
CA ALA A 65 19.10 -18.10 -1.84
C ALA A 65 18.55 -17.70 -3.21
N LEU A 66 19.30 -16.92 -4.00
CA LEU A 66 18.90 -16.56 -5.35
C LEU A 66 18.76 -17.78 -6.27
N ALA A 67 19.65 -18.78 -6.14
CA ALA A 67 19.57 -20.01 -6.93
C ALA A 67 18.34 -20.85 -6.52
N GLU A 68 18.08 -21.00 -5.22
CA GLU A 68 16.89 -21.69 -4.70
C GLU A 68 15.61 -21.02 -5.19
N LEU A 69 15.51 -19.69 -5.05
CA LEU A 69 14.32 -18.96 -5.46
C LEU A 69 14.14 -18.96 -6.99
N ARG A 70 15.25 -18.97 -7.77
CA ARG A 70 15.17 -19.14 -9.23
C ARG A 70 14.58 -20.50 -9.59
N ALA A 71 15.02 -21.57 -8.94
CA ALA A 71 14.49 -22.91 -9.16
C ALA A 71 13.00 -23.03 -8.76
N ILE A 72 12.54 -22.21 -7.81
CA ILE A 72 11.12 -22.09 -7.47
C ILE A 72 10.38 -21.32 -8.58
N ALA A 73 10.88 -20.17 -9.01
CA ALA A 73 10.29 -19.38 -10.09
C ALA A 73 10.15 -20.18 -11.40
N ASP A 74 11.13 -21.01 -11.71
CA ASP A 74 11.15 -21.87 -12.92
C ASP A 74 10.10 -23.00 -12.89
N ARG A 75 9.40 -23.24 -11.76
CA ARG A 75 8.23 -24.12 -11.68
C ARG A 75 6.96 -23.45 -12.17
N ASN A 76 6.95 -22.15 -12.32
CA ASN A 76 5.86 -21.40 -12.90
C ASN A 76 5.90 -21.49 -14.44
N VAL A 77 4.74 -21.50 -15.06
CA VAL A 77 4.60 -21.50 -16.52
C VAL A 77 3.94 -20.21 -16.95
N VAL A 78 4.72 -19.29 -17.51
CA VAL A 78 4.20 -18.01 -17.98
C VAL A 78 3.55 -18.24 -19.35
N VAL A 79 2.23 -18.26 -19.36
CA VAL A 79 1.39 -18.32 -20.57
C VAL A 79 0.79 -16.95 -20.80
N ARG A 80 0.69 -16.51 -22.07
CA ARG A 80 0.08 -15.21 -22.37
C ARG A 80 -1.36 -15.18 -21.87
N SER A 81 -1.68 -14.18 -21.05
CA SER A 81 -2.97 -14.09 -20.39
C SER A 81 -3.97 -13.27 -21.21
N LEU A 82 -5.12 -13.85 -21.52
CA LEU A 82 -6.29 -13.13 -22.01
C LEU A 82 -7.45 -13.22 -21.01
N LEU A 83 -7.12 -13.37 -19.72
CA LEU A 83 -8.10 -13.54 -18.63
C LEU A 83 -8.78 -12.23 -18.24
N GLY A 84 -8.10 -11.10 -18.34
CA GLY A 84 -8.62 -9.77 -17.97
C GLY A 84 -9.00 -9.61 -16.50
N GLN A 85 -10.23 -9.23 -16.23
CA GLN A 85 -10.75 -9.03 -14.88
C GLN A 85 -9.94 -7.99 -14.08
N GLY A 86 -9.55 -6.88 -14.74
CA GLY A 86 -8.81 -5.80 -14.11
C GLY A 86 -7.29 -6.02 -13.99
N TYR A 87 -6.77 -7.15 -14.52
CA TYR A 87 -5.34 -7.45 -14.60
C TYR A 87 -4.91 -7.63 -16.04
N HIS A 88 -3.95 -6.84 -16.51
CA HIS A 88 -3.50 -6.80 -17.90
C HIS A 88 -1.99 -6.76 -17.98
N ASP A 89 -1.39 -7.42 -18.95
CA ASP A 89 0.03 -7.27 -19.20
C ASP A 89 0.31 -5.88 -19.83
N CYS A 90 1.48 -5.33 -19.55
CA CYS A 90 1.87 -4.01 -20.02
C CYS A 90 3.39 -3.90 -20.22
N HIS A 91 3.81 -2.97 -21.05
CA HIS A 91 5.22 -2.66 -21.20
C HIS A 91 5.68 -1.67 -20.13
N VAL A 92 6.50 -2.15 -19.18
CA VAL A 92 7.17 -1.25 -18.23
C VAL A 92 8.30 -0.54 -18.95
N PRO A 93 8.30 0.80 -19.11
CA PRO A 93 9.42 1.50 -19.74
C PRO A 93 10.73 1.25 -18.97
N ALA A 94 11.77 0.82 -19.66
CA ALA A 94 13.05 0.41 -19.01
C ALA A 94 13.65 1.54 -18.16
N VAL A 95 13.46 2.80 -18.55
CA VAL A 95 13.91 3.96 -17.78
C VAL A 95 13.18 4.10 -16.45
N ILE A 96 11.89 3.73 -16.37
CA ILE A 96 11.09 3.73 -15.13
C ILE A 96 11.45 2.52 -14.29
N GLN A 97 11.52 1.33 -14.89
CA GLN A 97 11.89 0.12 -14.16
C GLN A 97 13.22 0.30 -13.43
N ARG A 98 14.28 0.69 -14.17
CA ARG A 98 15.63 0.82 -13.59
C ARG A 98 15.78 1.98 -12.61
N ASN A 99 15.17 3.14 -12.91
CA ASN A 99 15.42 4.36 -12.13
C ASN A 99 14.34 4.66 -11.07
N VAL A 100 13.28 3.86 -11.00
CA VAL A 100 12.23 3.99 -9.96
C VAL A 100 12.02 2.65 -9.27
N PHE A 101 11.53 1.62 -9.97
CA PHE A 101 11.17 0.34 -9.38
C PHE A 101 12.36 -0.39 -8.75
N GLU A 102 13.53 -0.35 -9.37
CA GLU A 102 14.77 -0.97 -8.91
C GLU A 102 15.70 0.01 -8.16
N ASN A 103 15.27 1.25 -7.90
CA ASN A 103 16.11 2.29 -7.32
C ASN A 103 15.78 2.53 -5.84
N PRO A 104 16.72 2.27 -4.89
CA PRO A 104 16.49 2.43 -3.46
C PRO A 104 16.12 3.86 -3.03
N GLY A 105 16.52 4.89 -3.77
CA GLY A 105 16.10 6.27 -3.51
C GLY A 105 14.59 6.48 -3.59
N TRP A 106 13.85 5.57 -4.25
CA TRP A 106 12.40 5.61 -4.34
C TRP A 106 11.73 4.59 -3.41
N TYR A 107 12.16 3.32 -3.44
CA TYR A 107 11.43 2.28 -2.72
C TYR A 107 11.76 2.21 -1.22
N THR A 108 12.89 2.78 -0.76
CA THR A 108 13.24 2.78 0.67
C THR A 108 12.71 3.98 1.46
N ALA A 109 12.03 4.92 0.81
CA ALA A 109 11.43 6.07 1.48
C ALA A 109 10.13 5.71 2.19
N TYR A 110 9.74 6.51 3.18
CA TYR A 110 8.49 6.35 3.95
C TYR A 110 7.38 7.30 3.48
N THR A 111 6.20 7.17 4.06
CA THR A 111 5.08 8.12 3.87
C THR A 111 5.56 9.55 4.10
N PRO A 112 5.24 10.50 3.20
CA PRO A 112 5.79 11.86 3.24
C PRO A 112 5.16 12.76 4.33
N TYR A 113 5.16 12.30 5.59
CA TYR A 113 4.68 13.09 6.74
C TYR A 113 5.52 14.34 7.01
N GLN A 114 6.78 14.34 6.58
CA GLN A 114 7.68 15.48 6.65
C GLN A 114 7.88 16.01 5.23
N PRO A 115 7.02 16.93 4.80
CA PRO A 115 6.95 17.30 3.40
C PRO A 115 8.19 18.05 2.92
N GLU A 116 8.90 18.75 3.81
CA GLU A 116 10.09 19.54 3.44
C GLU A 116 11.23 18.66 2.87
N ILE A 117 11.24 17.37 3.18
CA ILE A 117 12.24 16.39 2.71
C ILE A 117 11.64 15.28 1.85
N ALA A 118 10.48 15.53 1.25
CA ALA A 118 9.74 14.56 0.44
C ALA A 118 9.08 15.23 -0.78
N GLN A 119 9.63 16.34 -1.27
CA GLN A 119 9.03 17.16 -2.33
C GLN A 119 8.99 16.44 -3.67
N GLY A 120 9.94 15.55 -3.96
CA GLY A 120 9.97 14.78 -5.22
C GLY A 120 8.82 13.78 -5.31
N ARG A 121 8.59 12.99 -4.24
CA ARG A 121 7.46 12.05 -4.18
C ARG A 121 6.12 12.76 -4.15
N LEU A 122 6.03 13.83 -3.38
CA LEU A 122 4.80 14.61 -3.26
C LEU A 122 4.40 15.26 -4.59
N GLU A 123 5.37 15.72 -5.40
CA GLU A 123 5.11 16.23 -6.75
C GLU A 123 4.48 15.15 -7.63
N LEU A 124 5.06 13.93 -7.68
CA LEU A 124 4.51 12.85 -8.49
C LEU A 124 3.17 12.31 -7.98
N LEU A 125 2.93 12.32 -6.66
CA LEU A 125 1.62 11.96 -6.11
C LEU A 125 0.56 13.04 -6.39
N PHE A 126 0.94 14.30 -6.47
CA PHE A 126 0.07 15.38 -6.91
C PHE A 126 -0.25 15.26 -8.41
N ASP A 127 0.74 14.93 -9.24
CA ASP A 127 0.54 14.62 -10.65
C ASP A 127 -0.35 13.38 -10.83
N PHE A 128 -0.24 12.36 -9.95
CA PHE A 128 -1.15 11.20 -9.92
C PHE A 128 -2.60 11.63 -9.72
N GLN A 129 -2.86 12.48 -8.73
CA GLN A 129 -4.21 12.98 -8.46
C GLN A 129 -4.75 13.77 -9.66
N THR A 130 -3.90 14.58 -10.31
CA THR A 130 -4.25 15.32 -11.53
C THR A 130 -4.62 14.35 -12.66
N MET A 131 -3.81 13.30 -12.88
CA MET A 131 -4.09 12.26 -13.87
C MET A 131 -5.46 11.63 -13.65
N ILE A 132 -5.76 11.24 -12.42
CA ILE A 132 -7.02 10.57 -12.08
C ILE A 132 -8.21 11.52 -12.21
N THR A 133 -8.12 12.76 -11.73
CA THR A 133 -9.21 13.73 -11.88
C THR A 133 -9.53 14.03 -13.34
N GLU A 134 -8.51 14.15 -14.19
CA GLU A 134 -8.72 14.41 -15.61
C GLU A 134 -9.24 13.19 -16.38
N LEU A 135 -8.80 11.98 -16.06
CA LEU A 135 -9.33 10.78 -16.69
C LEU A 135 -10.80 10.53 -16.28
N THR A 136 -11.11 10.70 -15.00
CA THR A 136 -12.45 10.41 -14.46
C THR A 136 -13.46 11.54 -14.67
N GLY A 137 -12.99 12.78 -14.88
CA GLY A 137 -13.84 13.97 -14.98
C GLY A 137 -14.46 14.41 -13.65
N LEU A 138 -13.82 14.05 -12.50
CA LEU A 138 -14.26 14.42 -11.17
C LEU A 138 -13.30 15.43 -10.51
N ASP A 139 -13.79 16.13 -9.47
CA ASP A 139 -13.13 17.31 -8.92
C ASP A 139 -11.86 16.98 -8.11
N ILE A 140 -11.83 15.84 -7.43
CA ILE A 140 -10.74 15.49 -6.50
C ILE A 140 -10.48 13.98 -6.47
N ALA A 141 -9.21 13.60 -6.43
CA ALA A 141 -8.77 12.21 -6.28
C ALA A 141 -7.79 12.07 -5.14
N ASN A 142 -7.72 10.88 -4.54
CA ASN A 142 -6.69 10.54 -3.55
C ASN A 142 -5.35 10.16 -4.20
N ALA A 143 -4.30 10.06 -3.36
CA ALA A 143 -2.95 9.72 -3.79
C ALA A 143 -2.68 8.20 -3.80
N SER A 144 -3.66 7.40 -3.95
CA SER A 144 -3.84 5.97 -4.18
C SER A 144 -4.58 5.23 -3.06
N LEU A 145 -5.08 4.05 -3.43
CA LEU A 145 -5.65 3.00 -2.57
C LEU A 145 -4.94 1.67 -2.84
N LEU A 146 -5.48 0.56 -2.32
CA LEU A 146 -4.77 -0.73 -2.31
C LEU A 146 -4.98 -1.52 -3.61
N ASP A 147 -6.22 -1.87 -3.94
CA ASP A 147 -6.64 -2.48 -5.21
C ASP A 147 -8.07 -2.03 -5.58
N GLU A 148 -8.55 -2.36 -6.79
CA GLU A 148 -9.89 -1.95 -7.24
C GLU A 148 -11.00 -2.48 -6.35
N ALA A 149 -10.92 -3.74 -5.94
CA ALA A 149 -11.96 -4.38 -5.13
C ALA A 149 -12.12 -3.71 -3.75
N THR A 150 -11.00 -3.42 -3.07
CA THR A 150 -11.02 -2.70 -1.81
C THR A 150 -11.41 -1.23 -1.99
N ALA A 151 -11.02 -0.60 -3.11
CA ALA A 151 -11.46 0.76 -3.43
C ALA A 151 -12.97 0.85 -3.64
N ALA A 152 -13.58 -0.14 -4.33
CA ALA A 152 -15.04 -0.24 -4.48
C ALA A 152 -15.74 -0.43 -3.12
N ALA A 153 -15.16 -1.25 -2.23
CA ALA A 153 -15.69 -1.44 -0.88
C ALA A 153 -15.58 -0.16 -0.02
N GLU A 154 -14.50 0.60 -0.15
CA GLU A 154 -14.38 1.92 0.47
C GLU A 154 -15.41 2.93 -0.11
N ALA A 155 -15.66 2.88 -1.42
CA ALA A 155 -16.68 3.71 -2.09
C ALA A 155 -18.09 3.39 -1.60
N MET A 156 -18.43 2.08 -1.46
CA MET A 156 -19.69 1.63 -0.85
C MET A 156 -19.85 2.22 0.56
N ALA A 157 -18.85 2.04 1.42
CA ALA A 157 -18.90 2.54 2.78
C ALA A 157 -18.97 4.08 2.84
N MET A 158 -18.28 4.77 1.93
CA MET A 158 -18.32 6.23 1.78
C MET A 158 -19.72 6.71 1.36
N ALA A 159 -20.33 6.09 0.34
CA ALA A 159 -21.67 6.40 -0.14
C ALA A 159 -22.74 6.19 0.94
N HIS A 160 -22.68 5.07 1.66
CA HIS A 160 -23.57 4.78 2.78
C HIS A 160 -23.52 5.88 3.86
N ARG A 161 -22.32 6.32 4.25
CA ARG A 161 -22.12 7.41 5.23
C ARG A 161 -22.58 8.75 4.69
N ALA A 162 -22.34 9.06 3.41
CA ALA A 162 -22.77 10.32 2.80
C ALA A 162 -24.30 10.50 2.90
N LEU A 163 -25.04 9.41 2.79
CA LEU A 163 -26.51 9.38 2.99
C LEU A 163 -26.93 9.10 4.45
N ARG A 164 -25.99 9.24 5.40
CA ARG A 164 -26.21 9.14 6.85
C ARG A 164 -26.74 7.77 7.32
N GLY A 165 -26.39 6.70 6.59
CA GLY A 165 -26.77 5.32 6.95
C GLY A 165 -28.28 5.04 6.99
N LYS A 166 -29.10 5.82 6.26
CA LYS A 166 -30.57 5.70 6.31
C LYS A 166 -31.11 4.61 5.38
N ARG A 167 -30.33 4.15 4.44
CA ARG A 167 -30.68 3.15 3.44
C ARG A 167 -29.71 1.99 3.55
N GLY A 168 -30.16 0.77 3.35
CA GLY A 168 -29.39 -0.45 3.64
C GLY A 168 -28.90 -1.23 2.41
N THR A 169 -29.30 -0.83 1.20
CA THR A 169 -29.02 -1.62 0.00
C THR A 169 -28.09 -0.89 -0.97
N ILE A 170 -27.09 -1.62 -1.51
CA ILE A 170 -26.34 -1.24 -2.71
C ILE A 170 -26.79 -2.12 -3.88
N LEU A 171 -27.08 -1.49 -5.03
CA LEU A 171 -27.37 -2.20 -6.26
C LEU A 171 -26.11 -2.28 -7.12
N CYS A 172 -25.65 -3.47 -7.48
CA CYS A 172 -24.43 -3.70 -8.25
C CYS A 172 -24.74 -4.24 -9.63
N ASP A 173 -24.00 -3.78 -10.62
CA ASP A 173 -23.96 -4.41 -11.93
C ASP A 173 -23.47 -5.86 -11.79
N ALA A 174 -24.22 -6.80 -12.33
CA ALA A 174 -23.84 -8.22 -12.36
C ALA A 174 -22.56 -8.48 -13.18
N ASP A 175 -22.18 -7.53 -14.04
CA ASP A 175 -20.95 -7.56 -14.83
C ASP A 175 -19.76 -6.82 -14.17
N CYS A 176 -19.87 -6.49 -12.87
CA CYS A 176 -18.68 -6.12 -12.08
C CYS A 176 -17.69 -7.28 -12.02
N HIS A 177 -16.40 -6.96 -11.84
CA HIS A 177 -15.42 -8.03 -11.63
C HIS A 177 -15.82 -8.90 -10.44
N PRO A 178 -15.87 -10.24 -10.60
CA PRO A 178 -16.37 -11.14 -9.58
C PRO A 178 -15.67 -10.98 -8.22
N GLN A 179 -14.34 -10.78 -8.21
CA GLN A 179 -13.58 -10.55 -7.00
C GLN A 179 -13.95 -9.23 -6.30
N THR A 180 -14.38 -8.21 -7.05
CA THR A 180 -14.88 -6.95 -6.49
C THR A 180 -16.17 -7.19 -5.71
N LEU A 181 -17.10 -7.99 -6.27
CA LEU A 181 -18.34 -8.35 -5.58
C LEU A 181 -18.08 -9.18 -4.30
N ASP A 182 -17.09 -10.09 -4.31
CA ASP A 182 -16.71 -10.88 -3.13
C ASP A 182 -16.19 -9.97 -1.99
N VAL A 183 -15.31 -9.01 -2.30
CA VAL A 183 -14.78 -8.07 -1.30
C VAL A 183 -15.89 -7.14 -0.79
N LEU A 184 -16.80 -6.70 -1.69
CA LEU A 184 -17.98 -5.93 -1.26
C LEU A 184 -18.84 -6.72 -0.27
N ALA A 185 -19.11 -8.02 -0.55
CA ALA A 185 -19.89 -8.87 0.33
C ALA A 185 -19.26 -8.98 1.73
N THR A 186 -17.94 -9.21 1.77
CA THR A 186 -17.19 -9.23 3.03
C THR A 186 -17.28 -7.92 3.79
N ARG A 187 -17.24 -6.78 3.11
CA ARG A 187 -17.31 -5.45 3.73
C ARG A 187 -18.74 -5.08 4.15
N ALA A 188 -19.76 -5.56 3.45
CA ALA A 188 -21.18 -5.30 3.72
C ALA A 188 -21.69 -6.09 4.93
N GLU A 189 -21.25 -7.34 5.10
CA GLU A 189 -21.67 -8.28 6.13
C GLU A 189 -21.68 -7.67 7.55
N PRO A 190 -20.56 -7.16 8.10
CA PRO A 190 -20.53 -6.62 9.46
C PRO A 190 -21.31 -5.32 9.62
N LEU A 191 -21.64 -4.64 8.54
CA LEU A 191 -22.43 -3.40 8.53
C LEU A 191 -23.93 -3.66 8.35
N GLY A 192 -24.34 -4.90 8.13
CA GLY A 192 -25.71 -5.29 7.84
C GLY A 192 -26.27 -4.72 6.54
N LEU A 193 -25.39 -4.47 5.54
CA LEU A 193 -25.78 -3.96 4.24
C LEU A 193 -26.16 -5.10 3.29
N GLU A 194 -27.17 -4.87 2.49
CA GLU A 194 -27.61 -5.81 1.43
C GLU A 194 -26.97 -5.45 0.09
N ILE A 195 -26.42 -6.45 -0.60
CA ILE A 195 -25.96 -6.33 -1.98
C ILE A 195 -26.99 -6.99 -2.89
N ARG A 196 -27.55 -6.22 -3.82
CA ARG A 196 -28.39 -6.73 -4.90
C ARG A 196 -27.67 -6.58 -6.23
N THR A 197 -27.75 -7.57 -7.08
CA THR A 197 -27.18 -7.54 -8.43
C THR A 197 -28.27 -7.54 -9.48
N ALA A 198 -28.06 -6.78 -10.56
CA ALA A 198 -28.90 -6.80 -11.77
C ALA A 198 -28.02 -6.60 -13.01
N ALA A 199 -28.48 -7.00 -14.17
CA ALA A 199 -27.78 -6.72 -15.41
C ALA A 199 -27.71 -5.21 -15.68
N ALA A 200 -26.63 -4.71 -16.28
CA ALA A 200 -26.41 -3.30 -16.55
C ALA A 200 -27.61 -2.61 -17.25
N GLY A 201 -28.25 -3.31 -18.19
CA GLY A 201 -29.47 -2.82 -18.90
C GLY A 201 -30.70 -2.66 -18.01
N GLU A 202 -30.78 -3.36 -16.89
CA GLU A 202 -31.90 -3.39 -15.95
C GLU A 202 -31.70 -2.46 -14.73
N LEU A 203 -30.48 -2.01 -14.49
CA LEU A 203 -30.13 -1.21 -13.30
C LEU A 203 -30.98 0.07 -13.15
N ALA A 204 -31.19 0.79 -14.25
CA ALA A 204 -31.99 2.02 -14.22
C ALA A 204 -33.45 1.75 -13.84
N ASP A 205 -34.03 0.68 -14.34
CA ASP A 205 -35.41 0.28 -14.05
C ASP A 205 -35.53 -0.30 -12.62
N ALA A 206 -34.50 -0.99 -12.14
CA ALA A 206 -34.41 -1.52 -10.76
C ALA A 206 -34.28 -0.41 -9.71
N LEU A 207 -33.81 0.79 -10.09
CA LEU A 207 -33.76 1.98 -9.22
C LEU A 207 -35.11 2.69 -9.10
N ASP A 208 -36.05 2.46 -10.04
CA ASP A 208 -37.35 3.14 -9.98
C ASP A 208 -38.14 2.67 -8.75
N GLY A 209 -38.48 3.60 -7.86
CA GLY A 209 -39.17 3.27 -6.61
C GLY A 209 -38.35 2.51 -5.53
N ALA A 210 -37.07 2.26 -5.74
CA ALA A 210 -36.19 1.54 -4.79
C ALA A 210 -35.73 2.45 -3.64
N GLY A 211 -36.62 2.81 -2.74
CA GLY A 211 -36.38 3.80 -1.66
C GLY A 211 -35.31 3.44 -0.64
N ASP A 212 -34.85 2.19 -0.58
CA ASP A 212 -33.81 1.67 0.32
C ASP A 212 -32.40 1.59 -0.32
N VAL A 213 -32.28 1.81 -1.64
CA VAL A 213 -30.98 1.83 -2.34
C VAL A 213 -30.23 3.12 -2.08
N PHE A 214 -29.02 3.03 -1.51
CA PHE A 214 -28.17 4.21 -1.27
C PHE A 214 -27.16 4.46 -2.40
N ALA A 215 -26.73 3.44 -3.13
CA ALA A 215 -25.81 3.60 -4.24
C ALA A 215 -26.04 2.53 -5.31
N VAL A 216 -25.64 2.85 -6.55
CA VAL A 216 -25.45 1.88 -7.64
C VAL A 216 -23.96 1.78 -7.95
N LEU A 217 -23.43 0.56 -8.12
CA LEU A 217 -22.08 0.28 -8.60
C LEU A 217 -22.12 -0.30 -10.00
N VAL A 218 -21.36 0.30 -10.91
CA VAL A 218 -21.28 -0.09 -12.33
C VAL A 218 -19.83 -0.29 -12.72
N GLN A 219 -19.51 -1.37 -13.45
CA GLN A 219 -18.21 -1.61 -14.05
C GLN A 219 -18.14 -0.98 -15.45
N TYR A 220 -17.06 -0.25 -15.77
CA TYR A 220 -16.91 0.52 -17.01
C TYR A 220 -15.48 0.43 -17.59
N PRO A 221 -15.28 -0.40 -18.63
CA PRO A 221 -16.17 -1.42 -19.22
C PRO A 221 -16.48 -2.57 -18.24
N GLY A 222 -17.56 -3.31 -18.53
CA GLY A 222 -17.95 -4.50 -17.78
C GLY A 222 -16.94 -5.64 -17.87
N SER A 223 -16.98 -6.56 -16.93
CA SER A 223 -16.06 -7.70 -16.83
C SER A 223 -16.14 -8.65 -18.03
N CYS A 224 -17.29 -8.73 -18.69
CA CYS A 224 -17.52 -9.49 -19.94
C CYS A 224 -17.33 -8.65 -21.21
N GLY A 225 -16.88 -7.40 -21.05
CA GLY A 225 -16.51 -6.51 -22.14
C GLY A 225 -17.56 -5.45 -22.51
N ALA A 226 -18.81 -5.59 -22.07
CA ALA A 226 -19.88 -4.66 -22.44
C ALA A 226 -19.65 -3.23 -21.92
N ILE A 227 -19.93 -2.23 -22.74
CA ILE A 227 -19.92 -0.82 -22.32
C ILE A 227 -21.34 -0.45 -21.88
N PRO A 228 -21.60 -0.24 -20.56
CA PRO A 228 -22.93 0.06 -20.05
C PRO A 228 -23.38 1.48 -20.42
N GLY A 229 -24.68 1.70 -20.60
CA GLY A 229 -25.29 3.02 -20.81
C GLY A 229 -25.25 3.86 -19.51
N LEU A 230 -24.07 4.28 -19.10
CA LEU A 230 -23.81 4.89 -17.79
C LEU A 230 -24.64 6.13 -17.51
N ALA A 231 -24.83 7.03 -18.49
CA ALA A 231 -25.62 8.25 -18.33
C ALA A 231 -27.09 7.97 -17.92
N ARG A 232 -27.71 6.90 -18.48
CA ARG A 232 -29.06 6.47 -18.10
C ARG A 232 -29.10 5.97 -16.66
N ILE A 233 -28.12 5.16 -16.26
CA ILE A 233 -28.04 4.59 -14.90
C ILE A 233 -27.83 5.71 -13.89
N ALA A 234 -26.88 6.61 -14.14
CA ALA A 234 -26.59 7.75 -13.26
C ALA A 234 -27.80 8.69 -13.13
N GLY A 235 -28.51 8.96 -14.24
CA GLY A 235 -29.75 9.75 -14.21
C GLY A 235 -30.85 9.11 -13.34
N ALA A 236 -31.03 7.80 -13.42
CA ALA A 236 -31.98 7.05 -12.58
C ALA A 236 -31.54 7.05 -11.10
N ALA A 237 -30.25 6.87 -10.81
CA ALA A 237 -29.71 6.93 -9.46
C ALA A 237 -29.94 8.32 -8.83
N ALA A 238 -29.64 9.38 -9.55
CA ALA A 238 -29.88 10.77 -9.11
C ALA A 238 -31.37 11.04 -8.83
N ALA A 239 -32.27 10.56 -9.70
CA ALA A 239 -33.71 10.68 -9.51
C ALA A 239 -34.20 9.91 -8.25
N ASN A 240 -33.59 8.76 -7.93
CA ASN A 240 -33.86 8.02 -6.71
C ASN A 240 -33.17 8.60 -5.45
N GLY A 241 -32.25 9.58 -5.62
CA GLY A 241 -31.42 10.11 -4.54
C GLY A 241 -30.36 9.10 -4.05
N SER A 242 -29.90 8.21 -4.93
CA SER A 242 -28.79 7.29 -4.72
C SER A 242 -27.51 7.89 -5.36
N LEU A 243 -26.34 7.45 -4.87
CA LEU A 243 -25.05 7.81 -5.48
C LEU A 243 -24.65 6.81 -6.56
N THR A 244 -24.01 7.30 -7.60
CA THR A 244 -23.44 6.47 -8.67
C THR A 244 -21.94 6.26 -8.43
N ILE A 245 -21.56 4.99 -8.23
CA ILE A 245 -20.17 4.54 -8.11
C ILE A 245 -19.79 3.83 -9.40
N VAL A 246 -18.65 4.16 -9.99
CA VAL A 246 -18.15 3.53 -11.21
C VAL A 246 -16.79 2.92 -10.95
N ALA A 247 -16.63 1.63 -11.19
CA ALA A 247 -15.34 0.96 -11.26
C ALA A 247 -14.84 1.03 -12.71
N ALA A 248 -13.78 1.81 -12.97
CA ALA A 248 -13.38 2.19 -14.32
C ALA A 248 -11.94 1.80 -14.66
N ASP A 249 -11.73 1.35 -15.89
CA ASP A 249 -10.41 1.12 -16.46
C ASP A 249 -9.80 2.45 -16.96
N PRO A 250 -8.67 2.93 -16.40
CA PRO A 250 -8.08 4.21 -16.77
C PRO A 250 -7.60 4.28 -18.22
N LEU A 251 -7.24 3.16 -18.86
CA LEU A 251 -6.86 3.16 -20.27
C LEU A 251 -8.09 3.31 -21.17
N ALA A 252 -9.19 2.66 -20.84
CA ALA A 252 -10.47 2.84 -21.52
C ALA A 252 -10.93 4.30 -21.46
N LEU A 253 -10.73 4.98 -20.32
CA LEU A 253 -11.09 6.39 -20.13
C LEU A 253 -10.28 7.35 -21.01
N THR A 254 -9.22 6.92 -21.68
CA THR A 254 -8.51 7.75 -22.66
C THR A 254 -9.27 7.87 -23.98
N VAL A 255 -10.21 6.96 -24.26
CA VAL A 255 -11.02 6.92 -25.49
C VAL A 255 -12.53 6.92 -25.23
N LEU A 256 -13.00 6.46 -24.07
CA LEU A 256 -14.40 6.53 -23.65
C LEU A 256 -14.70 7.80 -22.86
N ALA A 257 -15.95 8.23 -22.86
CA ALA A 257 -16.40 9.38 -22.08
C ALA A 257 -16.09 9.20 -20.59
N SER A 258 -15.65 10.29 -19.95
CA SER A 258 -15.32 10.23 -18.52
C SER A 258 -16.58 10.01 -17.67
N PRO A 259 -16.53 9.11 -16.66
CA PRO A 259 -17.71 8.81 -15.85
C PRO A 259 -18.31 10.03 -15.15
N GLY A 260 -17.47 11.00 -14.73
CA GLY A 260 -17.94 12.27 -14.16
C GLY A 260 -18.80 13.08 -15.13
N SER A 261 -18.46 13.11 -16.43
CA SER A 261 -19.28 13.78 -17.46
C SER A 261 -20.61 13.07 -17.72
N LEU A 262 -20.72 11.81 -17.35
CA LEU A 262 -21.91 10.96 -17.48
C LEU A 262 -22.74 10.91 -16.17
N GLY A 263 -22.33 11.63 -15.13
CA GLY A 263 -23.08 11.79 -13.88
C GLY A 263 -22.65 10.88 -12.73
N ALA A 264 -21.45 10.29 -12.77
CA ALA A 264 -20.89 9.56 -11.65
C ALA A 264 -20.54 10.48 -10.48
N ASP A 265 -20.80 10.04 -9.24
CA ASP A 265 -20.44 10.74 -8.00
C ASP A 265 -19.08 10.29 -7.46
N ILE A 266 -18.75 9.01 -7.64
CA ILE A 266 -17.52 8.36 -7.17
C ILE A 266 -17.01 7.45 -8.29
N VAL A 267 -15.71 7.55 -8.59
CA VAL A 267 -15.05 6.66 -9.54
C VAL A 267 -13.87 5.98 -8.85
N VAL A 268 -13.79 4.66 -8.96
CA VAL A 268 -12.68 3.84 -8.46
C VAL A 268 -12.08 3.05 -9.62
N GLY A 269 -10.90 2.49 -9.43
CA GLY A 269 -10.25 1.62 -10.41
C GLY A 269 -8.82 1.30 -10.01
N SER A 270 -8.10 0.62 -10.89
CA SER A 270 -6.68 0.29 -10.74
C SER A 270 -5.87 0.88 -11.89
N VAL A 271 -4.72 1.51 -11.58
CA VAL A 271 -3.79 1.99 -12.60
C VAL A 271 -2.74 0.94 -13.00
N GLN A 272 -2.96 -0.34 -12.67
CA GLN A 272 -2.00 -1.42 -12.92
C GLN A 272 -1.48 -1.41 -14.35
N ARG A 273 -2.36 -1.30 -15.34
CA ARG A 273 -1.98 -1.32 -16.76
C ARG A 273 -1.19 -0.09 -17.25
N PHE A 274 -0.95 0.90 -16.38
CA PHE A 274 -0.05 2.01 -16.65
C PHE A 274 1.36 1.68 -16.17
N GLY A 275 1.98 0.66 -16.78
CA GLY A 275 3.38 0.30 -16.59
C GLY A 275 3.70 -0.36 -15.24
N VAL A 276 2.75 -1.06 -14.62
CA VAL A 276 2.97 -1.87 -13.41
C VAL A 276 2.80 -3.34 -13.75
N PRO A 277 3.77 -4.22 -13.44
CA PRO A 277 3.65 -5.65 -13.71
C PRO A 277 2.42 -6.27 -13.05
N MET A 278 1.84 -7.32 -13.63
CA MET A 278 0.72 -8.06 -13.03
C MET A 278 1.08 -8.68 -11.68
N GLY A 279 2.32 -9.18 -11.52
CA GLY A 279 2.89 -9.61 -10.25
C GLY A 279 2.04 -10.58 -9.45
N PHE A 280 1.32 -11.47 -10.12
CA PHE A 280 0.40 -12.44 -9.50
C PHE A 280 -0.63 -11.79 -8.55
N GLY A 281 -1.04 -10.54 -8.87
CA GLY A 281 -2.08 -9.82 -8.14
C GLY A 281 -1.66 -8.50 -7.49
N GLY A 282 -0.37 -8.19 -7.52
CA GLY A 282 0.10 -6.91 -6.99
C GLY A 282 1.41 -6.98 -6.22
N PRO A 283 1.80 -5.83 -5.59
CA PRO A 283 0.94 -4.65 -5.31
C PRO A 283 0.60 -3.83 -6.55
N HIS A 284 -0.62 -3.27 -6.57
CA HIS A 284 -1.09 -2.33 -7.60
C HIS A 284 -1.62 -1.06 -6.94
N ALA A 285 -1.57 0.09 -7.63
CA ALA A 285 -2.18 1.30 -7.12
C ALA A 285 -3.63 1.39 -7.62
N ALA A 286 -4.58 1.34 -6.71
CA ALA A 286 -5.95 1.74 -6.99
C ALA A 286 -6.13 3.24 -6.75
N PHE A 287 -7.25 3.78 -7.21
CA PHE A 287 -7.62 5.18 -7.00
C PHE A 287 -9.09 5.31 -6.60
N MET A 288 -9.39 6.47 -6.03
CA MET A 288 -10.76 6.95 -5.86
C MET A 288 -10.81 8.43 -6.19
N ALA A 289 -11.72 8.80 -7.08
CA ALA A 289 -12.08 10.19 -7.35
C ALA A 289 -13.53 10.46 -6.96
N THR A 290 -13.84 11.70 -6.59
CA THR A 290 -15.20 12.10 -6.22
C THR A 290 -15.43 13.59 -6.46
N THR A 291 -16.69 14.03 -6.33
CA THR A 291 -17.05 15.43 -6.38
C THR A 291 -16.58 16.21 -5.15
N ASP A 292 -16.41 17.50 -5.26
CA ASP A 292 -15.98 18.39 -4.16
C ASP A 292 -16.87 18.27 -2.91
N ALA A 293 -18.14 17.96 -3.10
CA ALA A 293 -19.10 17.74 -2.02
C ALA A 293 -18.68 16.62 -1.05
N HIS A 294 -17.96 15.62 -1.50
CA HIS A 294 -17.58 14.44 -0.74
C HIS A 294 -16.10 14.40 -0.31
N LYS A 295 -15.29 15.41 -0.65
CA LYS A 295 -13.83 15.45 -0.37
C LYS A 295 -13.44 15.15 1.07
N ARG A 296 -14.27 15.50 2.06
CA ARG A 296 -14.00 15.25 3.48
C ARG A 296 -14.26 13.81 3.92
N SER A 297 -14.89 13.01 3.07
CA SER A 297 -15.18 11.59 3.29
C SER A 297 -14.26 10.66 2.48
N LEU A 298 -13.44 11.23 1.59
CA LEU A 298 -12.52 10.49 0.72
C LEU A 298 -11.50 9.71 1.55
N PRO A 299 -11.38 8.38 1.42
CA PRO A 299 -10.34 7.58 2.09
C PRO A 299 -8.96 7.78 1.45
N GLY A 300 -7.92 7.33 2.14
CA GLY A 300 -6.54 7.41 1.65
C GLY A 300 -5.91 8.80 1.80
N ARG A 301 -4.66 8.92 1.37
CA ARG A 301 -3.91 10.18 1.46
C ARG A 301 -4.37 11.18 0.41
N LEU A 302 -4.21 12.45 0.73
CA LEU A 302 -4.45 13.55 -0.19
C LEU A 302 -3.24 14.47 -0.16
N VAL A 303 -2.64 14.72 -1.31
CA VAL A 303 -1.55 15.68 -1.48
C VAL A 303 -2.14 17.02 -1.92
N GLY A 304 -1.64 18.09 -1.34
CA GLY A 304 -2.04 19.44 -1.70
C GLY A 304 -0.85 20.37 -1.82
N GLN A 305 -1.03 21.48 -2.51
CA GLN A 305 -0.07 22.56 -2.59
C GLN A 305 -0.28 23.55 -1.43
N SER A 306 0.80 24.14 -0.95
CA SER A 306 0.83 25.23 0.02
C SER A 306 2.01 26.14 -0.26
N LEU A 307 2.25 27.08 0.65
CA LEU A 307 3.37 28.00 0.60
C LEU A 307 4.34 27.71 1.75
N THR A 308 5.61 27.95 1.51
CA THR A 308 6.62 28.00 2.60
C THR A 308 6.48 29.33 3.37
N ALA A 309 7.15 29.40 4.53
CA ALA A 309 7.26 30.65 5.31
C ALA A 309 7.80 31.85 4.49
N HIS A 310 8.50 31.58 3.38
CA HIS A 310 9.03 32.59 2.46
C HIS A 310 8.15 32.78 1.18
N GLY A 311 6.92 32.28 1.18
CA GLY A 311 5.97 32.45 0.09
C GLY A 311 6.23 31.60 -1.17
N LYS A 312 7.17 30.63 -1.13
CA LYS A 312 7.42 29.73 -2.26
C LYS A 312 6.45 28.55 -2.24
N PRO A 313 5.97 28.09 -3.41
CA PRO A 313 5.12 26.88 -3.50
C PRO A 313 5.82 25.64 -2.95
N ALA A 314 5.07 24.78 -2.26
CA ALA A 314 5.53 23.49 -1.75
C ALA A 314 4.37 22.51 -1.62
N TYR A 315 4.66 21.21 -1.77
CA TYR A 315 3.65 20.14 -1.62
C TYR A 315 3.62 19.62 -0.19
N ARG A 316 2.45 19.13 0.24
CA ARG A 316 2.23 18.55 1.56
C ARG A 316 1.06 17.57 1.56
N LEU A 317 0.92 16.75 2.62
CA LEU A 317 -0.32 16.01 2.86
C LEU A 317 -1.41 16.99 3.33
N ALA A 318 -2.58 16.93 2.67
CA ALA A 318 -3.70 17.82 2.93
C ALA A 318 -4.83 17.11 3.69
N LEU A 319 -5.68 17.88 4.39
CA LEU A 319 -6.88 17.41 5.10
C LEU A 319 -6.61 16.21 6.04
N GLN A 320 -5.46 16.15 6.69
CA GLN A 320 -5.06 15.03 7.56
C GLN A 320 -6.04 14.77 8.72
N THR A 321 -6.84 15.78 9.11
CA THR A 321 -7.84 15.66 10.20
C THR A 321 -8.94 14.63 9.92
N ARG A 322 -9.11 14.17 8.68
CA ARG A 322 -10.06 13.11 8.29
C ARG A 322 -9.49 11.71 8.47
N GLU A 323 -8.17 11.56 8.65
CA GLU A 323 -7.46 10.29 8.67
C GLU A 323 -7.54 9.58 10.03
N GLN A 324 -7.33 8.26 10.04
CA GLN A 324 -7.51 7.40 11.22
C GLN A 324 -6.57 7.75 12.39
N HIS A 325 -5.35 8.25 12.13
CA HIS A 325 -4.41 8.63 13.19
C HIS A 325 -4.88 9.86 14.01
N ILE A 326 -5.79 10.68 13.44
CA ILE A 326 -6.42 11.81 14.14
C ILE A 326 -7.81 11.44 14.67
N ARG A 327 -8.65 10.80 13.84
CA ARG A 327 -10.05 10.52 14.18
C ARG A 327 -10.26 9.27 15.01
N ARG A 328 -9.32 8.31 14.96
CA ARG A 328 -9.37 7.05 15.74
C ARG A 328 -10.71 6.31 15.55
N GLU A 329 -11.48 6.07 16.60
CA GLU A 329 -12.82 5.42 16.56
C GLU A 329 -13.87 6.19 15.72
N LYS A 330 -13.63 7.42 15.35
CA LYS A 330 -14.50 8.21 14.46
C LYS A 330 -13.99 8.25 13.02
N ALA A 331 -12.94 7.50 12.71
CA ALA A 331 -12.42 7.39 11.36
C ALA A 331 -13.42 6.71 10.42
N THR A 332 -13.40 7.12 9.17
CA THR A 332 -14.31 6.58 8.14
C THR A 332 -13.70 5.40 7.40
N SER A 333 -12.40 5.16 7.55
CA SER A 333 -11.63 4.08 6.95
C SER A 333 -10.42 3.76 7.84
N ASN A 334 -9.93 2.53 7.80
CA ASN A 334 -8.71 2.11 8.48
C ASN A 334 -7.45 2.26 7.62
N ILE A 335 -7.56 2.72 6.37
CA ILE A 335 -6.42 2.86 5.46
C ILE A 335 -5.39 3.82 6.05
N CYS A 336 -4.18 3.30 6.27
CA CYS A 336 -3.03 4.03 6.79
C CYS A 336 -1.98 4.26 5.70
N THR A 337 -1.72 3.23 4.91
CA THR A 337 -0.76 3.21 3.82
C THR A 337 -1.48 3.20 2.48
N ALA A 338 -0.75 3.58 1.42
CA ALA A 338 -1.22 3.57 0.04
C ALA A 338 -0.14 2.96 -0.86
N GLN A 339 -0.45 2.64 -2.09
CA GLN A 339 0.51 2.07 -3.05
C GLN A 339 1.32 3.18 -3.74
N ALA A 340 2.09 3.96 -2.96
CA ALA A 340 2.72 5.19 -3.44
C ALA A 340 3.73 4.95 -4.58
N LEU A 341 4.63 3.96 -4.47
CA LEU A 341 5.61 3.64 -5.51
C LEU A 341 4.94 3.32 -6.86
N LEU A 342 3.86 2.55 -6.81
CA LEU A 342 3.15 2.11 -8.00
C LEU A 342 2.30 3.23 -8.61
N ALA A 343 1.76 4.13 -7.78
CA ALA A 343 1.12 5.36 -8.24
C ALA A 343 2.15 6.29 -8.95
N ILE A 344 3.36 6.39 -8.39
CA ILE A 344 4.48 7.12 -9.00
C ILE A 344 4.86 6.49 -10.36
N MET A 345 4.98 5.17 -10.44
CA MET A 345 5.27 4.46 -11.69
C MET A 345 4.20 4.73 -12.76
N ALA A 346 2.93 4.65 -12.38
CA ALA A 346 1.81 4.91 -13.27
C ALA A 346 1.77 6.36 -13.77
N THR A 347 2.07 7.32 -12.90
CA THR A 347 2.19 8.74 -13.28
C THR A 347 3.32 8.96 -14.28
N LEU A 348 4.47 8.33 -14.04
CA LEU A 348 5.62 8.43 -14.95
C LEU A 348 5.39 7.70 -16.27
N TYR A 349 4.62 6.59 -16.26
CA TYR A 349 4.17 5.92 -17.49
C TYR A 349 3.29 6.87 -18.32
N ALA A 350 2.32 7.53 -17.69
CA ALA A 350 1.49 8.52 -18.37
C ALA A 350 2.30 9.70 -18.90
N ALA A 351 3.30 10.18 -18.16
CA ALA A 351 4.21 11.24 -18.59
C ALA A 351 5.13 10.78 -19.75
N TRP A 352 5.57 9.52 -19.74
CA TRP A 352 6.40 8.94 -20.80
C TRP A 352 5.68 8.83 -22.14
N HIS A 353 4.44 8.35 -22.11
CA HIS A 353 3.63 8.19 -23.31
C HIS A 353 2.93 9.49 -23.73
N GLY A 354 2.58 10.35 -22.78
CA GLY A 354 1.71 11.51 -22.95
C GLY A 354 0.29 11.13 -23.36
N PRO A 355 -0.65 12.09 -23.39
CA PRO A 355 -2.05 11.81 -23.74
C PRO A 355 -2.18 11.12 -25.11
N ASP A 356 -1.48 11.60 -26.14
CA ASP A 356 -1.52 10.98 -27.47
C ASP A 356 -0.99 9.53 -27.49
N GLY A 357 0.03 9.23 -26.68
CA GLY A 357 0.58 7.89 -26.56
C GLY A 357 -0.40 6.94 -25.90
N LEU A 358 -1.08 7.38 -24.83
CA LEU A 358 -2.11 6.60 -24.14
C LEU A 358 -3.30 6.31 -25.07
N VAL A 359 -3.78 7.32 -25.81
CA VAL A 359 -4.83 7.16 -26.82
C VAL A 359 -4.42 6.17 -27.91
N ARG A 360 -3.16 6.23 -28.41
CA ARG A 360 -2.66 5.26 -29.40
C ARG A 360 -2.63 3.84 -28.85
N ILE A 361 -2.24 3.62 -27.58
CA ILE A 361 -2.26 2.32 -26.92
C ILE A 361 -3.70 1.81 -26.85
N ALA A 362 -4.63 2.62 -26.31
CA ALA A 362 -6.03 2.27 -26.17
C ALA A 362 -6.70 1.89 -27.49
N ARG A 363 -6.50 2.72 -28.54
CA ARG A 363 -7.03 2.44 -29.89
C ARG A 363 -6.46 1.15 -30.49
N ARG A 364 -5.16 0.88 -30.24
CA ARG A 364 -4.53 -0.36 -30.71
C ARG A 364 -5.15 -1.57 -30.05
N VAL A 365 -5.38 -1.53 -28.73
CA VAL A 365 -6.01 -2.61 -27.99
C VAL A 365 -7.44 -2.87 -28.52
N ARG A 366 -8.24 -1.82 -28.70
CA ARG A 366 -9.59 -1.93 -29.27
C ARG A 366 -9.57 -2.51 -30.68
N ALA A 367 -8.66 -2.05 -31.55
CA ALA A 367 -8.53 -2.55 -32.94
C ALA A 367 -8.17 -4.05 -33.00
N GLN A 368 -7.49 -4.59 -32.00
CA GLN A 368 -7.20 -6.03 -31.90
C GLN A 368 -8.48 -6.84 -31.63
N VAL A 369 -9.35 -6.36 -30.73
CA VAL A 369 -10.66 -6.97 -30.50
C VAL A 369 -11.54 -6.87 -31.74
N ASP A 370 -11.60 -5.70 -32.40
CA ASP A 370 -12.33 -5.47 -33.63
C ASP A 370 -11.89 -6.45 -34.74
N SER A 371 -10.58 -6.67 -34.86
CA SER A 371 -10.00 -7.59 -35.85
C SER A 371 -10.41 -9.05 -35.58
N LEU A 372 -10.38 -9.48 -34.31
CA LEU A 372 -10.86 -10.81 -33.94
C LEU A 372 -12.37 -10.95 -34.25
N ALA A 373 -13.19 -10.01 -33.83
CA ALA A 373 -14.63 -10.02 -34.03
C ALA A 373 -15.01 -10.09 -35.53
N ALA A 374 -14.37 -9.25 -36.35
CA ALA A 374 -14.58 -9.24 -37.80
C ALA A 374 -14.17 -10.57 -38.44
N THR A 375 -13.08 -11.18 -37.96
CA THR A 375 -12.60 -12.49 -38.44
C THR A 375 -13.63 -13.59 -38.17
N LEU A 376 -14.11 -13.65 -36.92
CA LEU A 376 -15.10 -14.67 -36.53
C LEU A 376 -16.41 -14.48 -37.29
N ALA A 377 -16.89 -13.25 -37.46
CA ALA A 377 -18.10 -12.94 -38.24
C ALA A 377 -17.97 -13.34 -39.72
N ALA A 378 -16.79 -13.11 -40.33
CA ALA A 378 -16.54 -13.53 -41.71
C ALA A 378 -16.53 -15.08 -41.86
N ALA A 379 -15.96 -15.78 -40.90
CA ALA A 379 -15.96 -17.25 -40.87
C ALA A 379 -17.38 -17.82 -40.70
N ASP A 380 -18.21 -17.25 -39.84
CA ASP A 380 -19.60 -17.63 -39.64
C ASP A 380 -20.44 -17.41 -40.90
N ALA A 381 -20.31 -16.26 -41.56
CA ALA A 381 -20.97 -15.95 -42.84
C ALA A 381 -20.59 -16.94 -43.94
N ALA A 382 -19.30 -17.34 -44.00
CA ALA A 382 -18.82 -18.31 -44.98
C ALA A 382 -19.40 -19.73 -44.74
N SER A 383 -19.46 -20.15 -43.47
CA SER A 383 -20.07 -21.46 -43.10
C SER A 383 -21.57 -21.51 -43.38
N SER A 384 -22.30 -20.41 -43.17
CA SER A 384 -23.76 -20.29 -43.40
C SER A 384 -24.15 -20.25 -44.89
N SER A 385 -23.24 -19.79 -45.77
CA SER A 385 -23.47 -19.65 -47.23
C SER A 385 -23.23 -20.94 -48.02
N GLY A 386 -22.83 -22.07 -47.40
CA GLY A 386 -22.62 -23.36 -48.03
C GLY A 386 -21.38 -23.39 -48.95
N GLY A 387 -20.56 -22.37 -48.98
CA GLY A 387 -19.30 -22.36 -49.69
C GLY A 387 -18.22 -23.00 -48.79
N ALA A 388 -17.90 -24.25 -49.07
CA ALA A 388 -16.75 -24.88 -48.41
C ALA A 388 -15.49 -24.06 -48.75
N PRO A 389 -14.73 -23.56 -47.77
CA PRO A 389 -13.41 -23.02 -48.06
C PRO A 389 -12.53 -24.16 -48.61
N ASP A 390 -11.78 -23.91 -49.66
CA ASP A 390 -10.91 -24.87 -50.37
C ASP A 390 -9.67 -25.30 -49.53
N THR A 391 -9.71 -25.10 -48.23
CA THR A 391 -8.69 -25.54 -47.25
C THR A 391 -9.30 -26.60 -46.35
N ALA A 392 -8.63 -27.72 -46.15
CA ALA A 392 -9.03 -28.92 -45.44
C ALA A 392 -10.01 -28.64 -44.27
N SER A 393 -11.23 -29.20 -44.38
CA SER A 393 -12.32 -29.04 -43.42
C SER A 393 -11.88 -29.48 -41.99
N THR A 394 -11.43 -28.53 -41.18
CA THR A 394 -11.30 -28.75 -39.75
C THR A 394 -12.53 -28.16 -39.06
N THR A 395 -13.22 -28.97 -38.24
CA THR A 395 -14.31 -28.51 -37.41
C THR A 395 -13.76 -27.64 -36.31
N PRO A 396 -14.34 -26.43 -36.02
CA PRO A 396 -13.94 -25.64 -34.88
C PRO A 396 -13.92 -26.45 -33.59
N PRO A 397 -13.00 -26.19 -32.64
CA PRO A 397 -12.86 -26.97 -31.40
C PRO A 397 -14.15 -27.14 -30.59
N GLY A 398 -15.03 -26.13 -30.59
CA GLY A 398 -16.34 -26.17 -29.91
C GLY A 398 -17.48 -26.67 -30.78
N GLY A 399 -17.20 -27.18 -31.98
CA GLY A 399 -18.23 -27.70 -32.90
C GLY A 399 -19.03 -26.64 -33.67
N VAL A 400 -18.87 -25.36 -33.32
CA VAL A 400 -19.52 -24.21 -33.97
C VAL A 400 -18.49 -23.09 -34.18
N VAL A 401 -18.69 -22.26 -35.18
CA VAL A 401 -17.90 -21.02 -35.33
C VAL A 401 -18.22 -20.10 -34.16
N PRO A 402 -17.22 -19.64 -33.35
CA PRO A 402 -17.49 -18.75 -32.23
C PRO A 402 -18.16 -17.46 -32.69
N ALA A 403 -19.23 -17.07 -32.02
CA ALA A 403 -19.94 -15.82 -32.28
C ALA A 403 -19.73 -14.82 -31.17
N VAL A 404 -19.57 -13.56 -31.54
CA VAL A 404 -19.45 -12.46 -30.55
C VAL A 404 -20.84 -12.19 -29.96
N SER A 405 -20.94 -12.21 -28.63
CA SER A 405 -22.19 -11.93 -27.89
C SER A 405 -22.24 -10.55 -27.22
N THR A 406 -21.18 -9.74 -27.37
CA THR A 406 -21.08 -8.38 -26.87
C THR A 406 -21.35 -7.39 -27.99
N ASP A 407 -22.24 -6.40 -27.79
CA ASP A 407 -22.62 -5.43 -28.84
C ASP A 407 -21.59 -4.31 -29.01
N ASP A 408 -20.98 -3.83 -27.93
CA ASP A 408 -19.92 -2.82 -27.91
C ASP A 408 -18.88 -3.19 -26.87
N TRP A 409 -17.58 -2.90 -27.11
CA TRP A 409 -16.46 -3.33 -26.30
C TRP A 409 -15.29 -2.36 -26.36
N PHE A 410 -14.39 -2.51 -25.41
CA PHE A 410 -13.08 -1.84 -25.41
C PHE A 410 -11.95 -2.84 -25.69
N ASP A 411 -11.57 -3.65 -24.69
CA ASP A 411 -10.45 -4.59 -24.74
C ASP A 411 -10.87 -6.05 -24.54
N THR A 412 -12.12 -6.27 -24.15
CA THR A 412 -12.66 -7.58 -23.78
C THR A 412 -13.86 -7.92 -24.65
N VAL A 413 -13.94 -9.18 -25.10
CA VAL A 413 -15.04 -9.70 -25.87
C VAL A 413 -15.49 -11.04 -25.32
N THR A 414 -16.82 -11.25 -25.24
CA THR A 414 -17.42 -12.52 -24.90
C THR A 414 -17.81 -13.27 -26.17
N LEU A 415 -17.44 -14.55 -26.23
CA LEU A 415 -17.68 -15.45 -27.35
C LEU A 415 -18.57 -16.63 -26.96
N GLU A 416 -19.60 -16.90 -27.74
CA GLU A 416 -20.36 -18.16 -27.75
C GLU A 416 -19.60 -19.19 -28.56
N THR A 417 -19.11 -20.27 -27.92
CA THR A 417 -18.22 -21.27 -28.54
C THR A 417 -18.83 -22.67 -28.68
N GLY A 418 -20.09 -22.84 -28.23
CA GLY A 418 -20.72 -24.16 -28.13
C GLY A 418 -20.18 -25.00 -26.96
N GLU A 419 -18.90 -25.26 -26.91
CA GLU A 419 -18.21 -25.98 -25.84
C GLU A 419 -16.98 -25.13 -25.34
N ALA A 420 -17.12 -24.43 -24.22
CA ALA A 420 -16.11 -23.55 -23.69
C ALA A 420 -14.78 -24.26 -23.38
N ASP A 421 -14.83 -25.48 -22.83
CA ASP A 421 -13.64 -26.23 -22.45
C ASP A 421 -12.80 -26.65 -23.66
N ALA A 422 -13.44 -26.97 -24.80
CA ALA A 422 -12.77 -27.28 -26.04
C ALA A 422 -12.06 -26.04 -26.64
N ALA A 423 -12.72 -24.88 -26.62
CA ALA A 423 -12.15 -23.62 -27.05
C ALA A 423 -10.95 -23.18 -26.17
N ILE A 424 -11.08 -23.31 -24.85
CA ILE A 424 -10.00 -22.99 -23.87
C ILE A 424 -8.81 -23.92 -24.11
N SER A 425 -9.03 -25.22 -24.32
CA SER A 425 -7.96 -26.19 -24.59
C SER A 425 -7.18 -25.82 -25.85
N ALA A 426 -7.88 -25.48 -26.94
CA ALA A 426 -7.25 -25.06 -28.19
C ALA A 426 -6.44 -23.76 -28.05
N LEU A 427 -6.97 -22.81 -27.30
CA LEU A 427 -6.24 -21.55 -26.96
C LEU A 427 -5.00 -21.82 -26.11
N LEU A 428 -5.11 -22.71 -25.12
CA LEU A 428 -3.98 -23.08 -24.26
C LEU A 428 -2.88 -23.81 -25.05
N GLU A 429 -3.23 -24.71 -25.96
CA GLU A 429 -2.29 -25.36 -26.88
C GLU A 429 -1.59 -24.35 -27.80
N ALA A 430 -2.27 -23.25 -28.13
CA ALA A 430 -1.71 -22.13 -28.87
C ALA A 430 -0.90 -21.14 -27.98
N GLY A 431 -0.84 -21.35 -26.68
CA GLY A 431 -0.07 -20.54 -25.74
C GLY A 431 -0.85 -19.39 -25.06
N TYR A 432 -2.19 -19.46 -25.03
CA TYR A 432 -3.05 -18.40 -24.47
C TYR A 432 -3.98 -18.92 -23.39
N ASN A 433 -4.05 -18.21 -22.26
CA ASN A 433 -5.08 -18.42 -21.24
C ASN A 433 -6.34 -17.62 -21.60
N ALA A 434 -7.51 -18.27 -21.50
CA ALA A 434 -8.82 -17.64 -21.71
C ALA A 434 -9.72 -17.82 -20.49
N ARG A 435 -10.66 -16.89 -20.29
CA ARG A 435 -11.59 -16.92 -19.17
C ARG A 435 -12.82 -17.73 -19.53
N ARG A 436 -13.13 -18.78 -18.74
CA ARG A 436 -14.37 -19.50 -18.79
C ARG A 436 -15.50 -18.73 -18.11
N LEU A 437 -16.60 -18.47 -18.79
CA LEU A 437 -17.80 -17.85 -18.22
C LEU A 437 -18.80 -18.91 -17.77
N ASP A 438 -19.12 -19.86 -18.69
CA ASP A 438 -20.01 -20.98 -18.42
C ASP A 438 -19.67 -22.18 -19.35
N ALA A 439 -20.60 -23.07 -19.59
CA ALA A 439 -20.39 -24.26 -20.40
C ALA A 439 -20.18 -23.95 -21.89
N SER A 440 -20.73 -22.84 -22.41
CA SER A 440 -20.72 -22.47 -23.82
C SER A 440 -19.98 -21.16 -24.12
N ARG A 441 -19.65 -20.35 -23.09
CA ARG A 441 -19.08 -19.02 -23.28
C ARG A 441 -17.70 -18.86 -22.65
N ILE A 442 -16.85 -18.12 -23.37
CA ILE A 442 -15.55 -17.68 -22.91
C ILE A 442 -15.43 -16.15 -23.06
N ALA A 443 -14.54 -15.53 -22.31
CA ALA A 443 -14.14 -14.13 -22.53
C ALA A 443 -12.64 -14.06 -22.82
N LEU A 444 -12.27 -13.12 -23.70
CA LEU A 444 -10.90 -12.80 -24.09
C LEU A 444 -10.66 -11.32 -23.87
N SER A 445 -9.63 -10.98 -23.10
CA SER A 445 -9.19 -9.62 -22.88
C SER A 445 -7.83 -9.41 -23.51
N PHE A 446 -7.72 -8.44 -24.40
CA PHE A 446 -6.45 -8.00 -24.99
C PHE A 446 -5.83 -6.85 -24.21
N ASP A 447 -4.52 -6.69 -24.38
CA ASP A 447 -3.74 -5.68 -23.66
C ASP A 447 -2.69 -5.03 -24.54
N GLU A 448 -1.87 -4.15 -23.95
CA GLU A 448 -0.82 -3.41 -24.62
C GLU A 448 0.22 -4.33 -25.31
N THR A 449 0.47 -5.51 -24.73
CA THR A 449 1.50 -6.46 -25.23
C THR A 449 1.00 -7.34 -26.36
N THR A 450 -0.31 -7.39 -26.57
CA THR A 450 -0.92 -8.17 -27.67
C THR A 450 -0.47 -7.64 -29.04
N THR A 451 -0.11 -8.54 -29.94
CA THR A 451 0.32 -8.24 -31.31
C THR A 451 -0.68 -8.74 -32.35
N ALA A 452 -0.53 -8.26 -33.59
CA ALA A 452 -1.31 -8.79 -34.71
C ALA A 452 -1.08 -10.32 -34.94
N ALA A 453 0.10 -10.82 -34.59
CA ALA A 453 0.38 -12.26 -34.64
C ALA A 453 -0.41 -13.03 -33.61
N ASP A 454 -0.55 -12.48 -32.42
CA ASP A 454 -1.35 -13.06 -31.34
C ASP A 454 -2.83 -13.14 -31.73
N VAL A 455 -3.40 -12.06 -32.26
CA VAL A 455 -4.80 -12.04 -32.72
C VAL A 455 -5.06 -13.11 -33.78
N ARG A 456 -4.14 -13.26 -34.77
CA ARG A 456 -4.23 -14.32 -35.76
C ARG A 456 -4.12 -15.71 -35.14
N ALA A 457 -3.21 -15.94 -34.21
CA ALA A 457 -3.03 -17.22 -33.54
C ALA A 457 -4.27 -17.59 -32.72
N VAL A 458 -4.87 -16.64 -32.01
CA VAL A 458 -6.12 -16.78 -31.26
C VAL A 458 -7.27 -17.14 -32.23
N ALA A 459 -7.42 -16.40 -33.33
CA ALA A 459 -8.45 -16.68 -34.32
C ALA A 459 -8.26 -18.08 -34.99
N ALA A 460 -7.02 -18.45 -35.32
CA ALA A 460 -6.69 -19.77 -35.86
C ALA A 460 -7.03 -20.91 -34.88
N ALA A 461 -6.69 -20.75 -33.60
CA ALA A 461 -7.02 -21.72 -32.55
C ALA A 461 -8.52 -21.89 -32.38
N LEU A 462 -9.29 -20.81 -32.40
CA LEU A 462 -10.75 -20.82 -32.26
C LEU A 462 -11.47 -21.42 -33.49
N LEU A 463 -10.93 -21.18 -34.68
CA LEU A 463 -11.53 -21.65 -35.92
C LEU A 463 -11.02 -23.05 -36.36
N GLY A 464 -9.94 -23.53 -35.76
CA GLY A 464 -9.27 -24.75 -36.23
C GLY A 464 -8.70 -24.64 -37.66
N ALA A 465 -8.42 -23.42 -38.15
CA ALA A 465 -8.04 -23.16 -39.54
C ALA A 465 -6.96 -22.09 -39.64
N ASP A 466 -6.15 -22.14 -40.72
CA ASP A 466 -5.16 -21.09 -40.98
C ASP A 466 -5.84 -19.76 -41.38
N VAL A 467 -5.55 -18.71 -40.66
CA VAL A 467 -6.06 -17.34 -40.86
C VAL A 467 -4.92 -16.36 -41.23
N SER A 468 -3.80 -16.88 -41.73
CA SER A 468 -2.60 -16.08 -42.04
C SER A 468 -2.81 -14.94 -43.05
N ALA A 469 -3.85 -15.05 -43.92
CA ALA A 469 -4.20 -14.05 -44.93
C ALA A 469 -5.14 -12.92 -44.41
N LEU A 470 -5.46 -12.89 -43.12
CA LEU A 470 -6.39 -11.90 -42.57
C LEU A 470 -5.79 -10.50 -42.53
N ALA A 471 -6.51 -9.54 -43.11
CA ALA A 471 -6.20 -8.12 -42.95
C ALA A 471 -6.61 -7.67 -41.52
N MET A 472 -5.64 -7.11 -40.78
CA MET A 472 -5.93 -6.46 -39.50
C MET A 472 -6.69 -5.15 -39.75
N SER A 473 -7.67 -4.86 -38.92
CA SER A 473 -8.34 -3.54 -38.94
C SER A 473 -7.32 -2.44 -38.62
N GLU A 474 -7.15 -1.48 -39.50
CA GLU A 474 -6.24 -0.33 -39.31
C GLU A 474 -6.96 0.95 -38.82
N GLY A 475 -8.25 0.91 -38.59
CA GLY A 475 -9.04 2.09 -38.28
C GLY A 475 -10.09 1.88 -37.20
N PRO A 476 -10.65 2.96 -36.67
CA PRO A 476 -11.78 2.89 -35.75
C PRO A 476 -12.98 2.30 -36.49
N VAL A 477 -13.44 1.15 -35.97
CA VAL A 477 -14.54 0.40 -36.60
C VAL A 477 -15.90 0.96 -36.19
N ARG A 478 -15.96 1.80 -35.13
CA ARG A 478 -17.19 2.45 -34.65
C ARG A 478 -16.95 3.86 -34.13
N ASP A 479 -17.82 4.79 -34.54
CA ASP A 479 -18.05 6.03 -33.81
C ASP A 479 -19.06 5.67 -32.69
N ALA A 480 -18.54 5.36 -31.49
CA ALA A 480 -19.40 5.11 -30.35
C ALA A 480 -19.93 6.43 -29.80
N ALA A 481 -21.22 6.45 -29.41
CA ALA A 481 -21.85 7.64 -28.81
C ALA A 481 -21.18 8.07 -27.49
N ASP A 482 -20.40 7.17 -26.89
CA ASP A 482 -19.69 7.34 -25.61
C ASP A 482 -18.19 7.59 -25.78
N ASP A 483 -17.70 7.99 -26.96
CA ASP A 483 -16.30 8.35 -27.17
C ASP A 483 -15.94 9.65 -26.42
N ARG A 484 -14.72 9.68 -25.90
CA ARG A 484 -14.22 10.88 -25.20
C ARG A 484 -14.08 12.07 -26.12
N ALA A 485 -14.84 13.12 -25.81
CA ALA A 485 -14.79 14.40 -26.55
C ALA A 485 -13.85 15.43 -25.90
N THR A 486 -13.43 15.21 -24.64
CA THR A 486 -12.62 16.17 -23.87
C THR A 486 -11.13 15.88 -23.97
N THR A 487 -10.32 16.92 -24.08
CA THR A 487 -8.85 16.83 -23.88
C THR A 487 -8.52 16.47 -22.44
N PHE A 488 -7.35 15.88 -22.21
CA PHE A 488 -6.85 15.52 -20.89
C PHE A 488 -5.33 15.55 -20.86
N LEU A 489 -4.74 15.64 -19.66
CA LEU A 489 -3.29 15.64 -19.40
C LEU A 489 -2.52 16.67 -20.26
N SER A 490 -3.06 17.89 -20.35
CA SER A 490 -2.44 18.98 -21.11
C SER A 490 -1.24 19.63 -20.40
N GLN A 491 -1.03 19.32 -19.11
CA GLN A 491 0.02 19.90 -18.28
C GLN A 491 1.43 19.47 -18.75
N ALA A 492 2.41 20.35 -18.53
CA ALA A 492 3.83 20.11 -18.82
C ALA A 492 4.36 18.81 -18.19
N ALA A 493 3.88 18.44 -17.00
CA ALA A 493 4.24 17.19 -16.31
C ALA A 493 4.02 15.94 -17.16
N PHE A 494 3.03 15.93 -18.06
CA PHE A 494 2.68 14.82 -18.95
C PHE A 494 3.13 15.03 -20.41
N ASN A 495 3.80 16.13 -20.73
CA ASN A 495 4.15 16.46 -22.12
C ASN A 495 5.65 16.69 -22.36
N ASP A 496 6.42 17.11 -21.33
CA ASP A 496 7.80 17.56 -21.50
C ASP A 496 8.86 16.45 -21.37
N PHE A 497 8.51 15.26 -20.87
CA PHE A 497 9.50 14.22 -20.46
C PHE A 497 9.42 12.95 -21.31
N ARG A 498 9.32 13.07 -22.60
CA ARG A 498 9.14 11.97 -23.56
C ARG A 498 10.44 11.37 -24.08
N SER A 499 11.58 12.02 -23.88
CA SER A 499 12.88 11.43 -24.19
C SER A 499 13.50 10.77 -22.96
N GLU A 500 14.24 9.67 -23.18
CA GLU A 500 14.88 8.93 -22.08
C GLU A 500 15.80 9.83 -21.25
N THR A 501 16.58 10.71 -21.93
CA THR A 501 17.48 11.64 -21.26
C THR A 501 16.75 12.63 -20.37
N GLU A 502 15.65 13.20 -20.83
CA GLU A 502 14.83 14.14 -20.03
C GLU A 502 14.15 13.42 -18.86
N MET A 503 13.62 12.23 -19.09
CA MET A 503 13.01 11.41 -18.02
C MET A 503 14.05 11.07 -16.96
N MET A 504 15.25 10.56 -17.32
CA MET A 504 16.31 10.27 -16.35
C MET A 504 16.68 11.52 -15.52
N ARG A 505 16.79 12.67 -16.16
CA ARG A 505 17.14 13.92 -15.48
C ARG A 505 16.01 14.40 -14.55
N ARG A 506 14.74 14.23 -14.95
CA ARG A 506 13.58 14.48 -14.09
C ARG A 506 13.62 13.59 -12.87
N LEU A 507 13.77 12.28 -13.05
CA LEU A 507 13.83 11.30 -11.97
C LEU A 507 14.95 11.61 -10.98
N ARG A 508 16.14 11.96 -11.46
CA ARG A 508 17.26 12.36 -10.61
C ARG A 508 16.95 13.61 -9.79
N ARG A 509 16.42 14.67 -10.44
CA ARG A 509 16.05 15.92 -9.74
C ARG A 509 14.99 15.70 -8.67
N LEU A 510 14.03 14.82 -8.91
CA LEU A 510 12.99 14.49 -7.94
C LEU A 510 13.57 13.69 -6.76
N ALA A 511 14.35 12.63 -7.05
CA ALA A 511 14.98 11.81 -6.00
C ALA A 511 15.94 12.61 -5.11
N ASP A 512 16.68 13.57 -5.68
CA ASP A 512 17.60 14.42 -4.89
C ASP A 512 16.90 15.35 -3.89
N ARG A 513 15.57 15.58 -4.04
CA ARG A 513 14.75 16.40 -3.14
C ARG A 513 14.21 15.63 -1.93
N ASP A 514 14.46 14.33 -1.88
CA ASP A 514 13.90 13.43 -0.88
C ASP A 514 14.98 12.80 0.00
N ILE A 515 14.61 12.39 1.21
CA ILE A 515 15.40 11.50 2.05
C ILE A 515 14.81 10.08 1.96
N ALA A 516 15.69 9.11 1.69
CA ALA A 516 15.44 7.69 1.69
C ALA A 516 16.62 6.96 2.38
N LEU A 517 16.52 5.65 2.63
CA LEU A 517 17.56 4.91 3.38
C LEU A 517 18.91 4.85 2.68
N ASP A 518 18.96 5.03 1.37
CA ASP A 518 20.21 5.11 0.62
C ASP A 518 21.00 6.41 0.91
N ARG A 519 20.40 7.37 1.61
CA ARG A 519 21.02 8.65 1.99
C ARG A 519 21.31 8.76 3.50
N ALA A 520 20.39 8.35 4.34
CA ALA A 520 20.50 8.50 5.80
C ALA A 520 19.56 7.58 6.54
N MET A 521 19.83 7.32 7.82
CA MET A 521 18.91 6.64 8.73
C MET A 521 17.57 7.40 8.81
N ILE A 522 16.48 6.63 8.86
CA ILE A 522 15.12 7.09 9.09
C ILE A 522 14.63 6.50 10.41
N PRO A 523 14.88 7.15 11.56
CA PRO A 523 14.65 6.57 12.89
C PRO A 523 13.20 6.68 13.35
N LEU A 524 12.26 6.27 12.52
CA LEU A 524 10.81 6.36 12.80
C LEU A 524 10.37 5.24 13.74
N GLY A 525 9.95 5.61 14.95
CA GLY A 525 9.38 4.70 15.92
C GLY A 525 8.04 4.13 15.50
N SER A 526 7.88 2.85 15.79
CA SER A 526 6.88 1.88 15.36
C SER A 526 6.71 1.76 13.83
N CYS A 527 7.75 2.13 13.05
CA CYS A 527 7.76 2.03 11.59
C CYS A 527 8.85 1.12 11.04
N THR A 528 9.83 0.74 11.84
CA THR A 528 10.94 -0.16 11.51
C THR A 528 11.50 0.02 10.10
N MET A 529 12.25 1.11 9.90
CA MET A 529 12.86 1.45 8.61
C MET A 529 14.20 0.72 8.46
N LYS A 530 14.15 -0.60 8.24
CA LYS A 530 15.35 -1.40 8.04
C LYS A 530 15.75 -1.55 6.58
N LEU A 531 16.99 -1.97 6.36
CA LEU A 531 17.55 -2.24 5.04
C LEU A 531 16.66 -3.19 4.21
N ASN A 532 16.58 -2.88 2.92
CA ASN A 532 16.06 -3.76 1.88
C ASN A 532 17.23 -4.14 0.98
N ALA A 533 17.76 -5.35 1.13
CA ALA A 533 18.94 -5.76 0.40
C ALA A 533 18.67 -5.95 -1.10
N ALA A 534 19.68 -5.67 -1.94
CA ALA A 534 19.55 -5.81 -3.38
C ALA A 534 19.20 -7.24 -3.83
N ALA A 535 19.74 -8.25 -3.13
CA ALA A 535 19.41 -9.66 -3.39
C ALA A 535 17.94 -10.00 -3.06
N GLU A 536 17.33 -9.33 -2.09
CA GLU A 536 15.91 -9.47 -1.75
C GLU A 536 15.01 -8.85 -2.82
N MET A 537 15.44 -7.74 -3.41
CA MET A 537 14.69 -6.99 -4.42
C MET A 537 14.80 -7.56 -5.83
N ALA A 538 15.92 -8.19 -6.19
CA ALA A 538 16.19 -8.68 -7.55
C ALA A 538 15.12 -9.63 -8.12
N PRO A 539 14.49 -10.53 -7.36
CA PRO A 539 13.46 -11.43 -7.88
C PRO A 539 12.18 -10.77 -8.39
N LEU A 540 11.89 -9.53 -7.97
CA LEU A 540 10.67 -8.82 -8.35
C LEU A 540 10.55 -8.57 -9.86
N SER A 541 11.68 -8.44 -10.54
CA SER A 541 11.75 -8.24 -11.99
C SER A 541 11.84 -9.54 -12.80
N TRP A 542 11.83 -10.71 -12.14
CA TRP A 542 11.90 -11.97 -12.88
C TRP A 542 10.56 -12.32 -13.52
N PRO A 543 10.53 -12.69 -14.82
CA PRO A 543 9.28 -13.02 -15.51
C PRO A 543 8.44 -14.09 -14.79
N GLY A 544 9.08 -15.10 -14.19
CA GLY A 544 8.39 -16.15 -13.43
C GLY A 544 7.60 -15.65 -12.21
N PHE A 545 7.89 -14.43 -11.73
CA PHE A 545 7.10 -13.76 -10.69
C PHE A 545 6.32 -12.55 -11.22
N ALA A 546 6.95 -11.70 -12.05
CA ALA A 546 6.37 -10.45 -12.50
C ALA A 546 5.22 -10.60 -13.50
N ALA A 547 5.28 -11.61 -14.39
CA ALA A 547 4.38 -11.73 -15.54
C ALA A 547 3.18 -12.64 -15.32
N LEU A 548 2.99 -13.23 -14.14
CA LEU A 548 1.87 -14.13 -13.88
C LEU A 548 0.59 -13.39 -13.53
N HIS A 549 -0.49 -13.81 -14.16
CA HIS A 549 -1.83 -13.34 -13.84
C HIS A 549 -2.34 -13.99 -12.54
N PRO A 550 -2.99 -13.25 -11.60
CA PRO A 550 -3.43 -13.81 -10.30
C PRO A 550 -4.47 -14.92 -10.42
N LEU A 551 -5.23 -14.94 -11.52
CA LEU A 551 -6.28 -15.94 -11.80
C LEU A 551 -5.81 -17.03 -12.79
N ALA A 552 -4.48 -17.12 -13.03
CA ALA A 552 -3.93 -18.18 -13.88
C ALA A 552 -4.20 -19.58 -13.29
N PRO A 553 -4.37 -20.63 -14.12
CA PRO A 553 -4.58 -22.00 -13.68
C PRO A 553 -3.53 -22.49 -12.67
N ALA A 554 -3.94 -23.34 -11.74
CA ALA A 554 -3.13 -23.81 -10.64
C ALA A 554 -1.84 -24.56 -11.06
N ASP A 555 -1.89 -25.26 -12.18
CA ASP A 555 -0.76 -25.99 -12.74
C ASP A 555 0.31 -25.06 -13.34
N GLN A 556 -0.05 -23.82 -13.70
CA GLN A 556 0.86 -22.79 -14.18
C GLN A 556 1.53 -22.00 -13.04
N THR A 557 1.02 -22.07 -11.82
CA THR A 557 1.44 -21.23 -10.67
C THR A 557 2.11 -22.03 -9.55
N ARG A 558 2.64 -23.22 -9.87
CA ARG A 558 3.23 -24.15 -8.88
C ARG A 558 4.39 -23.55 -8.07
N GLY A 559 5.19 -22.71 -8.72
CA GLY A 559 6.30 -22.05 -8.05
C GLY A 559 5.82 -21.04 -7.00
N TYR A 560 4.86 -20.16 -7.35
CA TYR A 560 4.26 -19.24 -6.39
C TYR A 560 3.58 -19.97 -5.23
N ARG A 561 2.77 -20.99 -5.51
CA ARG A 561 2.08 -21.75 -4.46
C ARG A 561 3.07 -22.37 -3.48
N TYR A 562 4.13 -23.00 -3.99
CA TYR A 562 5.19 -23.56 -3.15
C TYR A 562 5.88 -22.49 -2.29
N MET A 563 6.26 -21.35 -2.89
CA MET A 563 6.91 -20.26 -2.15
C MET A 563 5.97 -19.68 -1.06
N ILE A 564 4.70 -19.51 -1.37
CA ILE A 564 3.69 -19.00 -0.44
C ILE A 564 3.51 -19.94 0.74
N GLU A 565 3.30 -21.22 0.50
CA GLU A 565 3.17 -22.26 1.54
C GLU A 565 4.43 -22.34 2.42
N ASP A 566 5.63 -22.23 1.81
CA ASP A 566 6.90 -22.23 2.55
C ASP A 566 7.04 -20.95 3.39
N LEU A 567 6.65 -19.80 2.85
CA LEU A 567 6.66 -18.52 3.59
C LEU A 567 5.65 -18.52 4.74
N GLU A 568 4.44 -19.02 4.56
CA GLU A 568 3.43 -19.18 5.63
C GLU A 568 4.02 -20.03 6.77
N ARG A 569 4.65 -21.16 6.45
CA ARG A 569 5.35 -22.02 7.44
C ARG A 569 6.47 -21.28 8.17
N MET A 570 7.28 -20.49 7.44
CA MET A 570 8.35 -19.67 8.04
C MET A 570 7.80 -18.62 8.99
N LEU A 571 6.71 -17.93 8.62
CA LEU A 571 6.08 -16.92 9.45
C LEU A 571 5.39 -17.53 10.68
N CYS A 572 4.76 -18.70 10.56
CA CYS A 572 4.25 -19.46 11.70
C CYS A 572 5.40 -19.82 12.68
N ALA A 573 6.55 -20.28 12.17
CA ALA A 573 7.72 -20.56 13.00
C ALA A 573 8.27 -19.32 13.72
N CYS A 574 8.14 -18.12 13.14
CA CYS A 574 8.56 -16.87 13.77
C CYS A 574 7.58 -16.39 14.85
N THR A 575 6.29 -16.70 14.73
CA THR A 575 5.23 -16.11 15.54
C THR A 575 4.57 -17.06 16.53
N GLY A 576 4.74 -18.38 16.31
CA GLY A 576 4.14 -19.42 17.15
C GLY A 576 2.65 -19.68 16.87
N TYR A 577 2.11 -19.16 15.76
CA TYR A 577 0.76 -19.46 15.29
C TYR A 577 0.69 -20.75 14.47
N ASP A 578 -0.52 -21.32 14.36
CA ASP A 578 -0.77 -22.59 13.67
C ASP A 578 -1.09 -22.41 12.19
N ALA A 579 -1.69 -21.28 11.82
CA ALA A 579 -2.07 -20.98 10.43
C ALA A 579 -1.79 -19.52 10.06
N MET A 580 -1.53 -19.27 8.77
CA MET A 580 -1.23 -17.95 8.22
C MET A 580 -2.03 -17.73 6.93
N SER A 581 -2.44 -16.47 6.65
CA SER A 581 -2.93 -16.05 5.35
C SER A 581 -2.15 -14.85 4.87
N LEU A 582 -1.66 -14.91 3.63
CA LEU A 582 -0.94 -13.82 2.97
C LEU A 582 -1.85 -12.93 2.10
N GLN A 583 -3.17 -13.15 2.16
CA GLN A 583 -4.13 -12.42 1.32
C GLN A 583 -4.26 -10.93 1.67
N PRO A 584 -4.23 -10.47 2.94
CA PRO A 584 -4.43 -9.05 3.23
C PRO A 584 -3.34 -8.19 2.57
N ASN A 585 -3.77 -7.23 1.76
CA ASN A 585 -2.91 -6.35 0.96
C ASN A 585 -2.51 -5.04 1.66
N ALA A 586 -2.63 -4.98 2.98
CA ALA A 586 -2.08 -3.96 3.88
C ALA A 586 -2.14 -4.44 5.33
N GLY A 587 -1.36 -3.85 6.24
CA GLY A 587 -1.46 -4.11 7.68
C GLY A 587 -2.88 -3.88 8.22
N SER A 588 -3.51 -2.76 7.82
CA SER A 588 -4.90 -2.47 8.20
C SER A 588 -5.93 -3.47 7.65
N GLN A 589 -5.68 -4.08 6.48
CA GLN A 589 -6.51 -5.17 5.98
C GLN A 589 -6.28 -6.48 6.76
N GLY A 590 -5.05 -6.71 7.26
CA GLY A 590 -4.76 -7.78 8.21
C GLY A 590 -5.51 -7.58 9.53
N GLU A 591 -5.53 -6.33 10.05
CA GLU A 591 -6.35 -6.00 11.24
C GLU A 591 -7.82 -6.34 11.01
N TYR A 592 -8.37 -5.91 9.88
CA TYR A 592 -9.77 -6.16 9.54
C TYR A 592 -10.05 -7.66 9.39
N ALA A 593 -9.20 -8.39 8.65
CA ALA A 593 -9.34 -9.84 8.46
C ALA A 593 -9.32 -10.62 9.78
N GLY A 594 -8.43 -10.24 10.71
CA GLY A 594 -8.33 -10.89 12.01
C GLY A 594 -9.53 -10.64 12.91
N LEU A 595 -10.03 -9.43 12.93
CA LEU A 595 -11.24 -9.09 13.68
C LEU A 595 -12.48 -9.76 13.08
N LEU A 596 -12.56 -9.92 11.75
CA LEU A 596 -13.60 -10.72 11.10
C LEU A 596 -13.51 -12.21 11.48
N ALA A 597 -12.29 -12.78 11.54
CA ALA A 597 -12.11 -14.15 11.97
C ALA A 597 -12.62 -14.37 13.40
N ILE A 598 -12.31 -13.46 14.31
CA ILE A 598 -12.82 -13.46 15.69
C ILE A 598 -14.36 -13.37 15.70
N ARG A 599 -14.94 -12.45 14.95
CA ARG A 599 -16.38 -12.27 14.88
C ARG A 599 -17.09 -13.53 14.40
N ARG A 600 -16.63 -14.10 13.28
CA ARG A 600 -17.19 -15.34 12.71
C ARG A 600 -17.03 -16.54 13.64
N TYR A 601 -15.92 -16.61 14.38
CA TYR A 601 -15.73 -17.61 15.42
C TYR A 601 -16.83 -17.51 16.49
N HIS A 602 -17.11 -16.33 17.02
CA HIS A 602 -18.18 -16.13 18.01
C HIS A 602 -19.57 -16.44 17.42
N GLU A 603 -19.85 -15.97 16.22
CA GLU A 603 -21.12 -16.26 15.51
C GLU A 603 -21.33 -17.77 15.31
N SER A 604 -20.29 -18.51 14.92
CA SER A 604 -20.34 -19.96 14.74
C SER A 604 -20.66 -20.74 16.02
N ARG A 605 -20.34 -20.15 17.17
CA ARG A 605 -20.62 -20.70 18.49
C ARG A 605 -21.98 -20.28 19.04
N GLY A 606 -22.76 -19.51 18.27
CA GLY A 606 -24.05 -18.98 18.71
C GLY A 606 -23.95 -17.80 19.69
N GLU A 607 -22.83 -17.07 19.67
CA GLU A 607 -22.53 -15.91 20.52
C GLU A 607 -22.45 -14.60 19.72
N PRO A 608 -23.41 -14.23 18.84
CA PRO A 608 -23.34 -13.04 17.99
C PRO A 608 -23.37 -11.73 18.79
N ASP A 609 -23.80 -11.77 20.05
CA ASP A 609 -23.83 -10.61 20.95
C ASP A 609 -22.45 -10.23 21.51
N ARG A 610 -21.39 -11.01 21.26
CA ARG A 610 -20.01 -10.65 21.55
C ARG A 610 -19.53 -9.62 20.52
N ASP A 611 -19.75 -8.35 20.82
CA ASP A 611 -19.48 -7.23 19.91
C ASP A 611 -18.52 -6.18 20.48
N VAL A 612 -17.96 -6.38 21.69
CA VAL A 612 -17.07 -5.42 22.33
C VAL A 612 -15.61 -5.77 22.03
N CYS A 613 -14.89 -4.82 21.44
CA CYS A 613 -13.43 -4.84 21.30
C CYS A 613 -12.80 -3.88 22.33
N LEU A 614 -12.00 -4.43 23.25
CA LEU A 614 -11.25 -3.67 24.25
C LEU A 614 -9.95 -3.16 23.61
N ILE A 615 -9.64 -1.86 23.70
CA ILE A 615 -8.46 -1.25 23.04
C ILE A 615 -7.77 -0.29 24.02
N PRO A 616 -6.46 -0.47 24.31
CA PRO A 616 -5.72 0.47 25.14
C PRO A 616 -5.65 1.87 24.52
N SER A 617 -5.63 2.89 25.39
CA SER A 617 -5.56 4.31 24.97
C SER A 617 -4.29 4.64 24.16
N SER A 618 -3.24 3.84 24.30
CA SER A 618 -1.98 3.92 23.55
C SER A 618 -2.02 3.32 22.16
N ALA A 619 -3.06 2.56 21.80
CA ALA A 619 -3.14 1.85 20.53
C ALA A 619 -3.05 2.77 19.31
N HIS A 620 -2.53 2.24 18.20
CA HIS A 620 -2.51 2.93 16.93
C HIS A 620 -3.94 3.27 16.46
N GLY A 621 -4.10 4.37 15.72
CA GLY A 621 -5.41 4.84 15.25
C GLY A 621 -6.14 3.89 14.29
N THR A 622 -5.42 2.97 13.63
CA THR A 622 -6.03 1.94 12.77
C THR A 622 -6.81 0.89 13.56
N ASN A 623 -6.38 0.56 14.79
CA ASN A 623 -7.02 -0.48 15.61
C ASN A 623 -8.49 -0.18 15.88
N PRO A 624 -8.86 0.99 16.46
CA PRO A 624 -10.28 1.32 16.67
C PRO A 624 -11.06 1.47 15.36
N ALA A 625 -10.43 1.94 14.28
CA ALA A 625 -11.07 2.04 12.97
C ALA A 625 -11.40 0.66 12.40
N SER A 626 -10.46 -0.30 12.46
CA SER A 626 -10.65 -1.68 12.02
C SER A 626 -11.71 -2.42 12.83
N ALA A 627 -11.75 -2.21 14.16
CA ALA A 627 -12.77 -2.79 15.02
C ALA A 627 -14.19 -2.31 14.64
N GLN A 628 -14.36 -1.02 14.39
CA GLN A 628 -15.65 -0.49 13.90
C GLN A 628 -16.06 -1.03 12.54
N MET A 629 -15.11 -1.15 11.62
CA MET A 629 -15.36 -1.73 10.28
C MET A 629 -15.78 -3.19 10.36
N ALA A 630 -15.27 -3.93 11.36
CA ALA A 630 -15.70 -5.31 11.67
C ALA A 630 -17.03 -5.37 12.45
N GLY A 631 -17.73 -4.24 12.64
CA GLY A 631 -18.99 -4.17 13.36
C GLY A 631 -18.86 -4.27 14.88
N MET A 632 -17.65 -4.11 15.43
CA MET A 632 -17.41 -4.17 16.87
C MET A 632 -17.49 -2.79 17.52
N ARG A 633 -17.95 -2.76 18.77
CA ARG A 633 -17.97 -1.57 19.60
C ARG A 633 -16.65 -1.41 20.36
N VAL A 634 -15.95 -0.32 20.12
CA VAL A 634 -14.69 0.00 20.80
C VAL A 634 -14.95 0.44 22.24
N VAL A 635 -14.25 -0.17 23.19
CA VAL A 635 -14.19 0.21 24.60
C VAL A 635 -12.73 0.47 24.96
N VAL A 636 -12.43 1.72 25.28
CA VAL A 636 -11.06 2.15 25.59
C VAL A 636 -10.67 1.72 27.01
N ILE A 637 -9.47 1.13 27.14
CA ILE A 637 -8.83 0.77 28.40
C ILE A 637 -7.75 1.81 28.70
N ALA A 638 -7.63 2.22 29.96
CA ALA A 638 -6.56 3.11 30.40
C ALA A 638 -5.20 2.41 30.37
N CYS A 639 -4.14 3.22 30.24
CA CYS A 639 -2.77 2.81 30.55
C CYS A 639 -2.35 3.40 31.90
N ASP A 640 -1.51 2.66 32.62
CA ASP A 640 -0.92 3.11 33.89
C ASP A 640 0.17 4.17 33.67
N ARG A 641 0.79 4.65 34.73
CA ARG A 641 1.85 5.65 34.67
C ARG A 641 3.16 5.14 34.04
N ALA A 642 3.35 3.82 34.04
CA ALA A 642 4.50 3.17 33.41
C ALA A 642 4.29 2.89 31.91
N GLY A 643 3.06 3.14 31.42
CA GLY A 643 2.67 2.88 30.02
C GLY A 643 2.14 1.48 29.76
N ASN A 644 1.87 0.68 30.79
CA ASN A 644 1.29 -0.65 30.66
C ASN A 644 -0.24 -0.57 30.61
N VAL A 645 -0.90 -1.63 30.18
CA VAL A 645 -2.35 -1.77 30.31
C VAL A 645 -2.73 -1.73 31.81
N ASP A 646 -3.67 -0.87 32.19
CA ASP A 646 -4.18 -0.80 33.57
C ASP A 646 -5.07 -2.01 33.87
N ALA A 647 -4.53 -2.98 34.61
CA ALA A 647 -5.23 -4.24 34.94
C ALA A 647 -6.54 -4.02 35.74
N ALA A 648 -6.62 -2.99 36.55
CA ALA A 648 -7.84 -2.68 37.32
C ALA A 648 -8.93 -2.12 36.40
N ASP A 649 -8.57 -1.23 35.46
CA ASP A 649 -9.52 -0.71 34.47
C ASP A 649 -9.94 -1.82 33.48
N LEU A 650 -9.00 -2.71 33.09
CA LEU A 650 -9.32 -3.88 32.25
C LEU A 650 -10.38 -4.75 32.94
N ALA A 651 -10.14 -5.17 34.18
CA ALA A 651 -11.10 -6.00 34.95
C ALA A 651 -12.47 -5.31 35.08
N ALA A 652 -12.51 -4.03 35.43
CA ALA A 652 -13.75 -3.26 35.52
C ALA A 652 -14.51 -3.15 34.16
N LYS A 653 -13.79 -3.07 33.03
CA LYS A 653 -14.41 -3.05 31.69
C LYS A 653 -14.95 -4.42 31.32
N ILE A 654 -14.21 -5.50 31.62
CA ILE A 654 -14.66 -6.88 31.41
C ILE A 654 -15.96 -7.13 32.21
N ASP A 655 -16.00 -6.80 33.50
CA ASP A 655 -17.18 -6.95 34.34
C ASP A 655 -18.38 -6.15 33.80
N LYS A 656 -18.13 -4.90 33.39
CA LYS A 656 -19.18 -4.04 32.83
C LYS A 656 -19.77 -4.57 31.54
N HIS A 657 -18.99 -5.29 30.75
CA HIS A 657 -19.38 -5.84 29.47
C HIS A 657 -19.41 -7.36 29.46
N ALA A 658 -19.65 -7.98 30.64
CA ALA A 658 -19.71 -9.43 30.79
C ALA A 658 -20.62 -10.09 29.75
N GLY A 659 -20.12 -11.17 29.12
CA GLY A 659 -20.81 -11.88 28.04
C GLY A 659 -20.81 -11.19 26.68
N ARG A 660 -20.24 -9.97 26.57
CA ARG A 660 -20.17 -9.21 25.31
C ARG A 660 -18.74 -8.95 24.81
N VAL A 661 -17.72 -9.26 25.61
CA VAL A 661 -16.34 -9.11 25.18
C VAL A 661 -16.06 -10.08 24.05
N ALA A 662 -15.80 -9.55 22.85
CA ALA A 662 -15.39 -10.30 21.68
C ALA A 662 -13.86 -10.44 21.62
N ALA A 663 -13.17 -9.32 21.84
CA ALA A 663 -11.71 -9.29 21.74
C ALA A 663 -11.09 -8.17 22.60
N ILE A 664 -9.80 -8.35 22.90
CA ILE A 664 -8.88 -7.25 23.19
C ILE A 664 -7.93 -7.07 21.98
N MET A 665 -7.53 -5.83 21.68
CA MET A 665 -6.55 -5.55 20.65
C MET A 665 -5.41 -4.72 21.22
N ILE A 666 -4.24 -5.33 21.40
CA ILE A 666 -3.06 -4.72 22.01
C ILE A 666 -1.86 -4.74 21.07
N THR A 667 -1.04 -3.69 21.09
CA THR A 667 0.27 -3.67 20.44
C THR A 667 1.31 -4.22 21.41
N TYR A 668 2.14 -5.18 20.98
CA TYR A 668 3.17 -5.75 21.86
C TYR A 668 4.50 -5.98 21.11
N PRO A 669 5.67 -5.58 21.67
CA PRO A 669 5.79 -4.67 22.84
C PRO A 669 4.99 -3.40 22.65
N SER A 670 4.63 -2.71 23.76
CA SER A 670 3.71 -1.58 23.69
C SER A 670 4.27 -0.41 22.87
N THR A 671 3.38 0.42 22.33
CA THR A 671 3.76 1.68 21.65
C THR A 671 4.51 2.68 22.55
N HIS A 672 4.62 2.39 23.85
CA HIS A 672 5.49 3.13 24.77
C HIS A 672 6.96 2.67 24.72
N GLY A 673 7.29 1.69 23.86
CA GLY A 673 8.64 1.15 23.70
C GLY A 673 9.06 0.20 24.83
N VAL A 674 8.12 -0.45 25.50
CA VAL A 674 8.39 -1.32 26.66
C VAL A 674 7.71 -2.68 26.51
N PHE A 675 8.37 -3.72 27.06
CA PHE A 675 7.77 -5.04 27.26
C PHE A 675 7.01 -5.03 28.58
N GLU A 676 5.69 -5.20 28.50
CA GLU A 676 4.83 -5.31 29.69
C GLU A 676 4.95 -6.71 30.30
N SER A 677 5.39 -6.83 31.56
CA SER A 677 5.57 -8.13 32.23
C SER A 677 4.24 -8.87 32.47
N GLY A 678 3.13 -8.14 32.63
CA GLY A 678 1.79 -8.66 32.86
C GLY A 678 1.01 -9.08 31.62
N VAL A 679 1.63 -9.18 30.43
CA VAL A 679 0.89 -9.47 29.18
C VAL A 679 0.15 -10.79 29.21
N ARG A 680 0.69 -11.85 29.83
CA ARG A 680 0.01 -13.14 29.98
C ARG A 680 -1.26 -13.01 30.83
N ASP A 681 -1.17 -12.26 31.93
CA ASP A 681 -2.33 -12.03 32.81
C ASP A 681 -3.45 -11.27 32.09
N VAL A 682 -3.08 -10.32 31.21
CA VAL A 682 -4.03 -9.61 30.33
C VAL A 682 -4.72 -10.59 29.38
N CYS A 683 -3.93 -11.48 28.75
CA CYS A 683 -4.48 -12.51 27.85
C CYS A 683 -5.43 -13.45 28.58
N GLU A 684 -5.03 -13.97 29.74
CA GLU A 684 -5.82 -14.90 30.57
C GLU A 684 -7.16 -14.27 31.01
N GLN A 685 -7.14 -13.04 31.50
CA GLN A 685 -8.37 -12.33 31.89
C GLN A 685 -9.39 -12.20 30.73
N VAL A 686 -8.91 -11.97 29.52
CA VAL A 686 -9.77 -11.86 28.33
C VAL A 686 -10.30 -13.23 27.91
N HIS A 687 -9.48 -14.27 27.95
CA HIS A 687 -9.90 -15.65 27.67
C HIS A 687 -10.93 -16.15 28.70
N GLU A 688 -10.72 -15.88 29.99
CA GLU A 688 -11.70 -16.21 31.06
C GLU A 688 -13.05 -15.52 30.83
N ALA A 689 -13.05 -14.32 30.25
CA ALA A 689 -14.26 -13.61 29.84
C ALA A 689 -14.90 -14.15 28.55
N GLY A 690 -14.25 -15.12 27.88
CA GLY A 690 -14.65 -15.72 26.61
C GLY A 690 -14.32 -14.89 25.36
N GLY A 691 -13.48 -13.85 25.50
CA GLY A 691 -12.97 -13.05 24.41
C GLY A 691 -11.72 -13.66 23.77
N GLN A 692 -11.27 -13.10 22.65
CA GLN A 692 -10.04 -13.48 21.93
C GLN A 692 -8.99 -12.37 22.06
N VAL A 693 -7.71 -12.74 21.97
CA VAL A 693 -6.60 -11.80 22.09
C VAL A 693 -5.99 -11.52 20.72
N TYR A 694 -6.12 -10.29 20.27
CA TYR A 694 -5.48 -9.78 19.06
C TYR A 694 -4.21 -9.04 19.44
N ILE A 695 -3.04 -9.54 18.99
CA ILE A 695 -1.74 -8.88 19.14
C ILE A 695 -1.42 -8.12 17.85
N ASP A 696 -1.38 -6.79 17.91
CA ASP A 696 -0.90 -5.96 16.81
C ASP A 696 0.60 -6.22 16.58
N GLY A 697 0.94 -6.79 15.43
CA GLY A 697 2.30 -7.21 15.08
C GLY A 697 3.19 -6.09 14.54
N ALA A 698 2.83 -4.82 14.70
CA ALA A 698 3.65 -3.69 14.25
C ALA A 698 5.07 -3.72 14.87
N ASN A 699 5.19 -4.17 16.12
CA ASN A 699 6.44 -4.19 16.90
C ASN A 699 7.12 -5.58 16.94
N LEU A 700 6.75 -6.49 16.05
CA LEU A 700 7.32 -7.85 15.99
C LEU A 700 8.85 -7.87 15.81
N ASN A 701 9.48 -6.79 15.31
CA ASN A 701 10.93 -6.66 15.18
C ASN A 701 11.68 -6.80 16.51
N ALA A 702 11.00 -6.54 17.62
CA ALA A 702 11.53 -6.76 18.96
C ALA A 702 11.40 -8.22 19.48
N MET A 703 10.67 -9.08 18.77
CA MET A 703 10.26 -10.38 19.32
C MET A 703 10.82 -11.60 18.55
N VAL A 704 11.10 -11.49 17.25
CA VAL A 704 11.52 -12.64 16.44
C VAL A 704 12.73 -13.37 17.06
N GLY A 705 12.55 -14.62 17.43
CA GLY A 705 13.58 -15.48 18.08
C GLY A 705 13.79 -15.19 19.56
N THR A 706 12.99 -14.31 20.19
CA THR A 706 13.04 -14.02 21.63
C THR A 706 11.70 -14.20 22.34
N ALA A 707 10.59 -13.99 21.63
CA ALA A 707 9.23 -14.23 22.12
C ALA A 707 8.32 -14.53 20.93
N GLN A 708 7.23 -15.26 21.16
CA GLN A 708 6.28 -15.64 20.12
C GLN A 708 4.84 -15.29 20.56
N PRO A 709 4.13 -14.40 19.86
CA PRO A 709 2.79 -13.98 20.27
C PRO A 709 1.78 -15.12 20.40
N GLY A 710 1.84 -16.13 19.52
CA GLY A 710 1.00 -17.32 19.62
C GLY A 710 1.26 -18.20 20.85
N GLN A 711 2.43 -18.06 21.50
CA GLN A 711 2.80 -18.89 22.67
C GLN A 711 2.53 -18.20 24.02
N PHE A 712 2.41 -16.87 24.04
CA PHE A 712 2.12 -16.18 25.29
C PHE A 712 0.66 -15.74 25.46
N GLY A 713 -0.25 -16.18 24.58
CA GLY A 713 -1.69 -15.98 24.71
C GLY A 713 -2.33 -15.16 23.59
N GLY A 714 -1.63 -14.82 22.50
CA GLY A 714 -2.23 -14.23 21.33
C GLY A 714 -2.97 -15.25 20.48
N ASP A 715 -4.23 -14.99 20.14
CA ASP A 715 -5.04 -15.82 19.25
C ASP A 715 -4.87 -15.41 17.78
N VAL A 716 -4.61 -14.12 17.55
CA VAL A 716 -4.49 -13.51 16.22
C VAL A 716 -3.40 -12.44 16.23
N SER A 717 -2.62 -12.36 15.14
CA SER A 717 -1.78 -11.20 14.83
C SER A 717 -1.80 -10.88 13.35
N HIS A 718 -1.89 -9.60 12.98
CA HIS A 718 -1.40 -9.21 11.67
C HIS A 718 0.11 -8.97 11.73
N LEU A 719 0.78 -9.17 10.62
CA LEU A 719 2.21 -8.93 10.47
C LEU A 719 2.44 -7.76 9.50
N ASN A 720 3.45 -6.95 9.80
CA ASN A 720 3.91 -5.91 8.90
C ASN A 720 5.24 -6.38 8.27
N LEU A 721 5.17 -7.06 7.12
CA LEU A 721 6.37 -7.58 6.46
C LEU A 721 7.31 -6.45 6.01
N HIS A 722 6.78 -5.26 5.82
CA HIS A 722 7.51 -4.04 5.51
C HIS A 722 8.23 -3.40 6.72
N LYS A 723 8.06 -3.96 7.90
CA LYS A 723 8.76 -3.57 9.13
C LYS A 723 9.77 -4.65 9.52
N THR A 724 9.31 -5.77 10.02
CA THR A 724 10.14 -6.84 10.55
C THR A 724 10.87 -7.64 9.46
N PHE A 725 10.29 -7.81 8.26
CA PHE A 725 10.72 -8.78 7.25
C PHE A 725 11.12 -8.16 5.90
N CYS A 726 11.71 -6.98 5.93
CA CYS A 726 12.44 -6.31 4.83
C CYS A 726 11.67 -5.97 3.56
N ILE A 727 10.34 -6.05 3.49
CA ILE A 727 9.63 -5.45 2.37
C ILE A 727 9.81 -3.93 2.45
N PRO A 728 10.18 -3.22 1.36
CA PRO A 728 10.40 -1.79 1.40
C PRO A 728 9.10 -1.02 1.66
N HIS A 729 9.23 0.17 2.27
CA HIS A 729 8.09 1.04 2.50
C HIS A 729 7.55 1.75 1.25
N GLY A 730 8.27 1.70 0.13
CA GLY A 730 7.80 2.11 -1.18
C GLY A 730 7.31 3.55 -1.30
N GLY A 731 7.91 4.48 -0.55
CA GLY A 731 7.46 5.87 -0.53
C GLY A 731 6.16 6.09 0.25
N GLY A 732 5.65 5.07 0.93
CA GLY A 732 4.44 5.15 1.74
C GLY A 732 3.31 4.22 1.31
N GLY A 733 3.56 2.95 1.32
CA GLY A 733 2.52 1.97 1.07
C GLY A 733 3.05 0.66 0.55
N PRO A 734 3.46 -0.25 1.42
CA PRO A 734 3.65 -1.65 1.07
C PRO A 734 2.32 -2.38 1.12
N GLY A 735 2.00 -3.07 0.08
CA GLY A 735 0.73 -3.74 -0.11
C GLY A 735 0.63 -5.11 0.54
N VAL A 736 1.06 -5.31 1.79
CA VAL A 736 1.00 -6.63 2.44
C VAL A 736 0.83 -6.52 3.96
N GLY A 737 -0.01 -7.40 4.52
CA GLY A 737 -0.26 -7.51 5.96
C GLY A 737 -0.80 -8.89 6.32
N PRO A 738 0.04 -9.95 6.29
CA PRO A 738 -0.38 -11.30 6.65
C PRO A 738 -1.07 -11.36 8.01
N ILE A 739 -1.94 -12.35 8.16
CA ILE A 739 -2.61 -12.64 9.41
C ILE A 739 -2.28 -14.06 9.86
N GLY A 740 -1.75 -14.19 11.09
CA GLY A 740 -1.51 -15.45 11.78
C GLY A 740 -2.55 -15.70 12.84
N VAL A 741 -2.98 -16.95 12.98
CA VAL A 741 -4.03 -17.33 13.92
C VAL A 741 -3.72 -18.68 14.59
N GLY A 742 -4.27 -18.87 15.82
CA GLY A 742 -4.32 -20.17 16.46
C GLY A 742 -5.27 -21.14 15.73
N GLU A 743 -5.12 -22.45 15.95
CA GLU A 743 -5.82 -23.53 15.25
C GLU A 743 -7.35 -23.30 15.20
N HIS A 744 -7.97 -22.84 16.30
CA HIS A 744 -9.40 -22.65 16.42
C HIS A 744 -9.95 -21.51 15.52
N LEU A 745 -9.11 -20.60 15.09
CA LEU A 745 -9.46 -19.48 14.19
C LEU A 745 -9.08 -19.75 12.73
N ALA A 746 -8.29 -20.78 12.44
CA ALA A 746 -7.86 -21.13 11.08
C ALA A 746 -9.04 -21.31 10.08
N PRO A 747 -10.19 -21.90 10.45
CA PRO A 747 -11.34 -22.03 9.55
C PRO A 747 -11.98 -20.69 9.13
N TYR A 748 -11.65 -19.60 9.78
CA TYR A 748 -12.23 -18.27 9.53
C TYR A 748 -11.28 -17.31 8.82
N LEU A 749 -10.11 -17.79 8.40
CA LEU A 749 -9.18 -17.03 7.56
C LEU A 749 -9.82 -16.65 6.22
N PRO A 750 -9.37 -15.54 5.58
CA PRO A 750 -9.94 -15.10 4.32
C PRO A 750 -9.85 -16.17 3.22
N GLY A 751 -10.99 -16.50 2.64
CA GLY A 751 -11.08 -17.30 1.43
C GLY A 751 -10.95 -16.47 0.16
N HIS A 752 -10.91 -17.13 -1.01
CA HIS A 752 -10.96 -16.49 -2.33
C HIS A 752 -11.56 -17.46 -3.37
N ARG A 753 -12.35 -16.93 -4.31
CA ARG A 753 -13.03 -17.77 -5.34
C ARG A 753 -12.10 -18.68 -6.13
N VAL A 754 -10.87 -18.26 -6.40
CA VAL A 754 -9.84 -19.08 -7.08
C VAL A 754 -9.39 -20.27 -6.22
N LEU A 755 -9.55 -20.16 -4.91
CA LEU A 755 -9.24 -21.21 -3.93
C LEU A 755 -10.46 -22.10 -3.60
N GLY A 756 -11.63 -21.82 -4.22
CA GLY A 756 -12.84 -22.58 -4.06
C GLY A 756 -13.83 -22.07 -3.02
N ASP A 757 -13.45 -21.08 -2.22
CA ASP A 757 -14.30 -20.42 -1.23
C ASP A 757 -14.00 -18.92 -1.20
N ALA A 758 -14.98 -18.08 -1.49
CA ALA A 758 -14.86 -16.63 -1.48
C ALA A 758 -15.20 -15.99 -0.13
N THR A 759 -15.54 -16.78 0.87
CA THR A 759 -15.96 -16.27 2.19
C THR A 759 -14.86 -15.46 2.85
N GLY A 760 -15.16 -14.20 3.17
CA GLY A 760 -14.22 -13.32 3.86
C GLY A 760 -13.09 -12.78 3.00
N ALA A 761 -13.20 -12.81 1.68
CA ALA A 761 -12.20 -12.20 0.79
C ALA A 761 -11.95 -10.72 1.16
N VAL A 762 -10.69 -10.33 1.35
CA VAL A 762 -10.28 -8.97 1.76
C VAL A 762 -9.44 -8.25 0.72
N SER A 763 -9.14 -8.91 -0.40
CA SER A 763 -8.44 -8.33 -1.57
C SER A 763 -8.95 -8.94 -2.86
N GLY A 764 -8.73 -8.24 -3.99
CA GLY A 764 -9.13 -8.72 -5.31
C GLY A 764 -8.30 -9.89 -5.83
N ALA A 765 -7.07 -10.06 -5.35
CA ALA A 765 -6.20 -11.18 -5.70
C ALA A 765 -6.13 -12.22 -4.56
N PRO A 766 -5.93 -13.51 -4.86
CA PRO A 766 -5.95 -14.60 -3.87
C PRO A 766 -4.91 -14.45 -2.75
N TRP A 767 -3.77 -13.87 -3.05
CA TRP A 767 -2.65 -13.62 -2.14
C TRP A 767 -2.26 -12.14 -2.10
N GLY A 768 -3.24 -11.25 -2.32
CA GLY A 768 -3.06 -9.81 -2.26
C GLY A 768 -1.91 -9.35 -3.14
N SER A 769 -0.81 -8.93 -2.52
CA SER A 769 0.36 -8.39 -3.21
C SER A 769 1.48 -9.43 -3.33
N ALA A 770 1.23 -10.49 -4.07
CA ALA A 770 2.10 -11.67 -4.14
C ALA A 770 3.52 -11.39 -4.68
N SER A 771 3.71 -10.38 -5.56
CA SER A 771 5.03 -10.13 -6.17
C SER A 771 6.09 -9.66 -5.19
N ILE A 772 5.71 -9.14 -4.02
CA ILE A 772 6.67 -8.68 -3.00
C ILE A 772 6.95 -9.72 -1.91
N LEU A 773 6.24 -10.85 -1.90
CA LEU A 773 6.48 -11.96 -0.96
C LEU A 773 7.88 -12.59 -1.11
N PRO A 774 8.47 -12.69 -2.31
CA PRO A 774 9.84 -13.15 -2.50
C PRO A 774 10.87 -12.40 -1.64
N ILE A 775 10.65 -11.12 -1.35
CA ILE A 775 11.54 -10.30 -0.50
C ILE A 775 11.65 -10.91 0.90
N THR A 776 10.50 -11.17 1.53
CA THR A 776 10.47 -11.76 2.87
C THR A 776 11.00 -13.20 2.86
N TRP A 777 10.67 -13.99 1.82
CA TRP A 777 11.19 -15.33 1.66
C TRP A 777 12.73 -15.32 1.60
N MET A 778 13.31 -14.43 0.77
CA MET A 778 14.77 -14.24 0.67
C MET A 778 15.39 -13.82 2.01
N TYR A 779 14.79 -12.83 2.68
CA TYR A 779 15.28 -12.34 3.98
C TYR A 779 15.33 -13.48 5.02
N VAL A 780 14.22 -14.18 5.22
CA VAL A 780 14.15 -15.27 6.21
C VAL A 780 15.12 -16.41 5.84
N ARG A 781 15.22 -16.75 4.54
CA ARG A 781 16.10 -17.81 4.06
C ARG A 781 17.57 -17.48 4.20
N MET A 782 17.95 -16.23 3.97
CA MET A 782 19.34 -15.77 4.11
C MET A 782 19.76 -15.57 5.57
N MET A 783 18.86 -15.05 6.40
CA MET A 783 19.13 -14.83 7.82
C MET A 783 19.13 -16.14 8.64
N GLY A 784 18.20 -17.05 8.36
CA GLY A 784 17.99 -18.25 9.17
C GLY A 784 17.63 -17.94 10.64
N ALA A 785 17.47 -18.98 11.44
CA ALA A 785 17.07 -18.84 12.85
C ALA A 785 18.00 -17.93 13.66
N GLU A 786 19.33 -18.14 13.54
CA GLU A 786 20.32 -17.37 14.30
C GLU A 786 20.41 -15.91 13.85
N GLY A 787 20.37 -15.66 12.53
CA GLY A 787 20.42 -14.31 11.97
C GLY A 787 19.22 -13.48 12.39
N LEU A 788 18.01 -14.04 12.40
CA LEU A 788 16.80 -13.37 12.83
C LEU A 788 16.84 -13.03 14.33
N ARG A 789 17.24 -13.96 15.20
CA ARG A 789 17.42 -13.69 16.64
C ARG A 789 18.46 -12.59 16.87
N ARG A 790 19.58 -12.65 16.12
CA ARG A 790 20.61 -11.60 16.20
C ARG A 790 20.09 -10.23 15.77
N ALA A 791 19.31 -10.16 14.69
CA ALA A 791 18.69 -8.92 14.24
C ALA A 791 17.83 -8.29 15.34
N THR A 792 16.93 -9.07 15.95
CA THR A 792 16.11 -8.63 17.09
C THR A 792 16.98 -8.15 18.26
N SER A 793 18.00 -8.91 18.65
CA SER A 793 18.87 -8.54 19.77
C SER A 793 19.63 -7.23 19.51
N VAL A 794 20.10 -7.02 18.29
CA VAL A 794 20.81 -5.78 17.90
C VAL A 794 19.84 -4.60 17.76
N ALA A 795 18.59 -4.79 17.31
CA ALA A 795 17.58 -3.75 17.31
C ALA A 795 17.30 -3.23 18.73
N ILE A 796 17.15 -4.14 19.68
CA ILE A 796 17.00 -3.82 21.11
C ILE A 796 18.26 -3.11 21.64
N LEU A 797 19.45 -3.58 21.28
CA LEU A 797 20.71 -2.95 21.67
C LEU A 797 20.81 -1.50 21.14
N ALA A 798 20.49 -1.28 19.87
CA ALA A 798 20.56 0.02 19.23
C ALA A 798 19.63 1.04 19.92
N ALA A 799 18.40 0.67 20.26
CA ALA A 799 17.46 1.54 20.97
C ALA A 799 17.94 1.86 22.39
N ASN A 800 18.43 0.86 23.13
CA ASN A 800 19.01 1.08 24.48
C ASN A 800 20.28 1.91 24.43
N TYR A 801 21.10 1.78 23.39
CA TYR A 801 22.27 2.63 23.19
C TYR A 801 21.90 4.08 22.97
N VAL A 802 20.90 4.37 22.11
CA VAL A 802 20.35 5.73 21.94
C VAL A 802 19.80 6.26 23.26
N ALA A 803 19.03 5.45 23.99
CA ALA A 803 18.49 5.82 25.30
C ALA A 803 19.58 6.15 26.33
N ALA A 804 20.71 5.44 26.32
CA ALA A 804 21.86 5.70 27.20
C ALA A 804 22.71 6.91 26.74
N ARG A 805 22.71 7.23 25.44
CA ARG A 805 23.45 8.38 24.89
C ARG A 805 22.70 9.70 25.11
N LEU A 806 21.37 9.68 25.04
CA LEU A 806 20.53 10.87 25.07
C LEU A 806 19.78 11.08 26.39
N GLY A 807 19.67 10.05 27.24
CA GLY A 807 18.79 10.07 28.42
C GLY A 807 19.09 11.14 29.48
N ASP A 808 20.33 11.57 29.60
CA ASP A 808 20.72 12.68 30.51
C ASP A 808 20.27 14.05 29.98
N THR A 809 20.07 14.18 28.67
CA THR A 809 19.70 15.42 27.96
C THR A 809 18.21 15.46 27.62
N TYR A 810 17.68 14.36 27.11
CA TYR A 810 16.28 14.15 26.82
C TYR A 810 15.78 12.98 27.67
N PRO A 811 14.97 13.25 28.71
CA PRO A 811 14.45 12.15 29.54
C PRO A 811 13.76 11.07 28.70
N ILE A 812 14.08 9.81 28.99
CA ILE A 812 13.36 8.67 28.40
C ILE A 812 12.05 8.51 29.17
N LEU A 813 10.92 8.69 28.47
CA LEU A 813 9.62 8.81 29.13
C LEU A 813 9.13 7.51 29.77
N TYR A 814 9.37 6.38 29.08
CA TYR A 814 8.97 5.05 29.58
C TYR A 814 10.17 4.10 29.56
N ARG A 815 10.23 3.26 30.57
CA ARG A 815 11.24 2.18 30.71
C ARG A 815 10.58 0.96 31.32
N GLY A 816 11.02 -0.22 30.94
CA GLY A 816 10.63 -1.48 31.58
C GLY A 816 11.20 -1.61 33.02
N GLU A 817 10.84 -2.69 33.66
CA GLU A 817 11.15 -2.93 35.11
C GLU A 817 12.65 -2.82 35.44
N ASN A 818 13.53 -3.22 34.53
CA ASN A 818 15.00 -3.15 34.69
C ASN A 818 15.61 -1.84 34.15
N GLY A 819 14.78 -0.81 33.89
CA GLY A 819 15.25 0.47 33.40
C GLY A 819 15.66 0.49 31.92
N ARG A 820 15.36 -0.58 31.17
CA ARG A 820 15.63 -0.73 29.73
C ARG A 820 14.42 -0.36 28.89
N VAL A 821 14.64 -0.21 27.58
CA VAL A 821 13.61 -0.06 26.56
C VAL A 821 13.58 -1.26 25.62
N GLY A 822 12.54 -1.40 24.83
CA GLY A 822 12.48 -2.41 23.77
C GLY A 822 13.36 -2.02 22.56
N HIS A 823 12.86 -2.19 21.36
CA HIS A 823 13.55 -1.82 20.11
C HIS A 823 13.41 -0.32 19.73
N GLU A 824 12.64 0.43 20.50
CA GLU A 824 12.39 1.87 20.33
C GLU A 824 12.37 2.57 21.68
N CYS A 825 12.55 3.89 21.69
CA CYS A 825 12.47 4.70 22.91
C CYS A 825 11.77 6.03 22.67
N ILE A 826 11.16 6.59 23.73
CA ILE A 826 10.44 7.87 23.67
C ILE A 826 11.25 8.95 24.40
N LEU A 827 11.76 9.91 23.62
CA LEU A 827 12.47 11.10 24.15
C LEU A 827 11.45 12.19 24.52
N ASP A 828 11.47 12.62 25.76
CA ASP A 828 10.59 13.70 26.27
C ASP A 828 11.22 15.08 25.99
N THR A 829 10.62 15.84 25.07
CA THR A 829 11.07 17.19 24.71
C THR A 829 10.24 18.29 25.40
N ARG A 830 9.25 17.95 26.23
CA ARG A 830 8.32 18.91 26.87
C ARG A 830 9.04 19.82 27.85
N THR A 831 10.06 19.32 28.56
CA THR A 831 10.88 20.11 29.47
C THR A 831 11.69 21.13 28.71
N LEU A 832 12.18 20.81 27.52
CA LEU A 832 12.91 21.72 26.64
C LEU A 832 11.97 22.85 26.16
N LYS A 833 10.78 22.50 25.71
CA LYS A 833 9.75 23.47 25.32
C LYS A 833 9.41 24.43 26.47
N ALA A 834 9.19 23.90 27.67
CA ALA A 834 8.87 24.72 28.85
C ALA A 834 9.99 25.70 29.22
N SER A 835 11.25 25.33 28.97
CA SER A 835 12.42 26.14 29.39
C SER A 835 12.96 27.11 28.33
N SER A 836 12.83 26.79 27.05
CA SER A 836 13.39 27.52 25.91
C SER A 836 12.37 28.01 24.88
N GLY A 837 11.11 27.52 24.93
CA GLY A 837 10.10 27.74 23.92
C GLY A 837 10.23 26.84 22.67
N ILE A 838 11.34 26.12 22.52
CA ILE A 838 11.60 25.24 21.35
C ILE A 838 10.67 24.04 21.38
N THR A 839 9.92 23.86 20.29
CA THR A 839 8.93 22.80 20.15
C THR A 839 9.53 21.51 19.58
N VAL A 840 8.80 20.40 19.68
CA VAL A 840 9.19 19.14 19.02
C VAL A 840 9.27 19.30 17.51
N ASP A 841 8.42 20.14 16.90
CA ASP A 841 8.46 20.46 15.46
C ASP A 841 9.75 21.19 15.08
N ASP A 842 10.21 22.15 15.89
CA ASP A 842 11.47 22.87 15.66
C ASP A 842 12.68 21.92 15.71
N ILE A 843 12.68 20.96 16.64
CA ILE A 843 13.69 19.90 16.71
C ILE A 843 13.67 19.05 15.43
N ALA A 844 12.47 18.62 15.00
CA ALA A 844 12.31 17.82 13.80
C ALA A 844 12.79 18.55 12.53
N LYS A 845 12.44 19.84 12.39
CA LYS A 845 12.91 20.66 11.25
C LYS A 845 14.43 20.86 11.29
N ARG A 846 15.01 21.02 12.47
CA ARG A 846 16.46 21.16 12.61
C ARG A 846 17.23 19.88 12.29
N LEU A 847 16.65 18.69 12.56
CA LEU A 847 17.22 17.41 12.13
C LEU A 847 17.35 17.31 10.61
N MET A 848 16.45 17.93 9.85
CA MET A 848 16.55 17.97 8.38
C MET A 848 17.82 18.72 7.92
N ASP A 849 18.24 19.77 8.64
CA ASP A 849 19.51 20.46 8.37
C ASP A 849 20.73 19.59 8.66
N HIS A 850 20.60 18.64 9.58
CA HIS A 850 21.60 17.61 9.85
C HIS A 850 21.55 16.43 8.85
N GLY A 851 20.61 16.45 7.89
CA GLY A 851 20.44 15.42 6.86
C GLY A 851 19.74 14.16 7.38
N PHE A 852 18.87 14.31 8.38
CA PHE A 852 18.03 13.22 8.89
C PHE A 852 16.54 13.44 8.60
N HIS A 853 15.84 12.37 8.36
CA HIS A 853 14.41 12.30 8.59
C HIS A 853 14.19 12.29 10.12
N ALA A 854 13.34 13.17 10.64
CA ALA A 854 13.11 13.19 12.09
C ALA A 854 12.32 11.94 12.54
N PRO A 855 12.49 11.52 13.82
CA PRO A 855 11.68 10.47 14.43
C PRO A 855 10.18 10.80 14.44
N THR A 856 9.34 9.82 14.75
CA THR A 856 7.90 10.01 14.90
C THR A 856 7.59 11.01 16.01
N MET A 857 6.83 12.07 15.65
CA MET A 857 6.52 13.18 16.55
C MET A 857 5.18 12.98 17.25
N SER A 858 5.14 13.34 18.55
CA SER A 858 3.89 13.47 19.33
C SER A 858 3.01 12.22 19.33
N PHE A 859 3.61 11.04 19.27
CA PHE A 859 2.94 9.75 19.36
C PHE A 859 3.77 8.79 20.26
N PRO A 860 3.15 8.02 21.14
CA PRO A 860 1.74 8.12 21.58
C PRO A 860 1.47 9.33 22.50
N VAL A 861 2.51 10.03 22.92
CA VAL A 861 2.43 11.17 23.84
C VAL A 861 2.78 12.47 23.12
N SER A 862 1.94 13.49 23.26
CA SER A 862 2.16 14.81 22.65
C SER A 862 3.45 15.46 23.16
N GLY A 863 4.24 16.04 22.26
CA GLY A 863 5.50 16.72 22.59
C GLY A 863 6.66 15.79 22.89
N THR A 864 6.68 14.62 22.26
CA THR A 864 7.76 13.63 22.37
C THR A 864 8.28 13.22 20.98
N LEU A 865 9.43 12.57 20.94
CA LEU A 865 9.99 11.91 19.78
C LEU A 865 10.13 10.42 20.05
N MET A 866 9.56 9.57 19.19
CA MET A 866 9.72 8.13 19.25
C MET A 866 10.80 7.71 18.27
N VAL A 867 11.88 7.11 18.76
CA VAL A 867 13.09 6.76 18.01
C VAL A 867 13.23 5.25 17.92
N GLU A 868 13.29 4.71 16.71
CA GLU A 868 13.61 3.32 16.40
C GLU A 868 14.80 3.28 15.41
N PRO A 869 16.01 2.95 15.85
CA PRO A 869 17.20 2.99 14.99
C PRO A 869 17.40 1.75 14.14
N THR A 870 16.67 0.68 14.34
CA THR A 870 16.79 -0.66 13.72
C THR A 870 18.15 -1.37 13.92
N GLU A 871 18.22 -2.64 13.53
CA GLU A 871 19.46 -3.43 13.57
C GLU A 871 20.37 -3.21 12.37
N SER A 872 19.85 -2.68 11.27
CA SER A 872 20.61 -2.53 10.02
C SER A 872 21.47 -1.25 9.98
N GLU A 873 21.25 -0.33 10.92
CA GLU A 873 22.01 0.91 10.97
C GLU A 873 23.38 0.72 11.64
N SER A 874 24.40 1.32 11.05
CA SER A 874 25.74 1.27 11.63
C SER A 874 25.81 2.09 12.92
N ARG A 875 26.69 1.69 13.87
CA ARG A 875 26.95 2.47 15.06
C ARG A 875 27.35 3.93 14.74
N ALA A 876 28.13 4.12 13.67
CA ALA A 876 28.58 5.44 13.24
C ALA A 876 27.39 6.35 12.86
N GLU A 877 26.37 5.81 12.21
CA GLU A 877 25.17 6.56 11.86
C GLU A 877 24.30 6.85 13.09
N ILE A 878 24.17 5.87 14.01
CA ILE A 878 23.48 6.05 15.29
C ILE A 878 24.20 7.14 16.13
N ASP A 879 25.55 7.13 16.16
CA ASP A 879 26.34 8.14 16.85
C ASP A 879 26.13 9.54 16.20
N ARG A 880 26.10 9.63 14.87
CA ARG A 880 25.80 10.86 14.12
C ARG A 880 24.44 11.44 14.50
N PHE A 881 23.42 10.57 14.63
CA PHE A 881 22.09 10.98 15.08
C PHE A 881 22.10 11.50 16.52
N CYS A 882 22.77 10.80 17.43
CA CYS A 882 22.90 11.24 18.81
C CYS A 882 23.65 12.59 18.92
N GLU A 883 24.71 12.78 18.15
CA GLU A 883 25.45 14.05 18.08
C GLU A 883 24.57 15.19 17.56
N ALA A 884 23.75 14.94 16.52
CA ALA A 884 22.79 15.93 16.02
C ALA A 884 21.78 16.34 17.09
N MET A 885 21.20 15.37 17.81
CA MET A 885 20.27 15.65 18.91
C MET A 885 20.92 16.47 20.04
N LEU A 886 22.16 16.16 20.44
CA LEU A 886 22.89 16.89 21.46
C LEU A 886 23.26 18.33 21.00
N ALA A 887 23.60 18.51 19.72
CA ALA A 887 23.82 19.82 19.13
C ALA A 887 22.54 20.67 19.15
N ILE A 888 21.40 20.10 18.76
CA ILE A 888 20.09 20.76 18.80
C ILE A 888 19.73 21.18 20.23
N HIS A 889 19.99 20.33 21.23
CA HIS A 889 19.78 20.71 22.63
C HIS A 889 20.67 21.88 23.03
N THR A 890 21.93 21.88 22.61
CA THR A 890 22.86 22.99 22.89
C THR A 890 22.36 24.29 22.27
N GLU A 891 21.86 24.27 21.04
CA GLU A 891 21.22 25.43 20.39
C GLU A 891 19.99 25.91 21.18
N ALA A 892 19.14 25.01 21.65
CA ALA A 892 17.98 25.35 22.47
C ALA A 892 18.38 25.97 23.82
N MET A 893 19.49 25.55 24.44
CA MET A 893 20.03 26.18 25.66
C MET A 893 20.54 27.59 25.43
N ARG A 894 21.04 27.90 24.24
CA ARG A 894 21.45 29.29 23.85
C ARG A 894 20.22 30.20 23.71
N VAL A 895 19.10 29.68 23.17
CA VAL A 895 17.81 30.39 23.15
C VAL A 895 17.33 30.66 24.58
N ARG A 896 17.35 29.63 25.45
CA ARG A 896 17.01 29.77 26.86
C ARG A 896 17.87 30.83 27.58
N ALA A 897 19.15 30.91 27.27
CA ALA A 897 20.07 31.90 27.86
C ALA A 897 19.85 33.33 27.34
N GLY A 898 18.94 33.51 26.34
CA GLY A 898 18.69 34.82 25.73
C GLY A 898 19.78 35.27 24.75
N GLU A 899 20.67 34.34 24.32
CA GLU A 899 21.69 34.64 23.32
C GLU A 899 21.04 34.82 21.94
N TRP A 900 19.98 34.08 21.67
CA TRP A 900 19.14 34.20 20.46
C TRP A 900 17.67 34.44 20.84
N PRO A 901 16.94 35.27 20.08
CA PRO A 901 15.50 35.44 20.27
C PRO A 901 14.73 34.11 20.09
N ALA A 902 13.60 33.98 20.77
CA ALA A 902 12.79 32.76 20.69
C ALA A 902 12.18 32.52 19.28
N ASP A 903 11.93 33.59 18.54
CA ASP A 903 11.34 33.60 17.20
C ASP A 903 12.36 33.73 16.06
N ASP A 904 13.65 34.03 16.38
CA ASP A 904 14.69 34.12 15.38
C ASP A 904 15.99 33.40 15.86
N ASN A 905 16.05 32.13 15.60
CA ASN A 905 17.15 31.23 15.95
C ASN A 905 17.23 30.04 14.97
N PRO A 906 18.32 29.24 14.99
CA PRO A 906 18.51 28.17 14.04
C PRO A 906 17.39 27.09 14.02
N LEU A 907 16.71 26.90 15.16
CA LEU A 907 15.64 25.89 15.28
C LEU A 907 14.30 26.42 14.74
N ALA A 908 13.96 27.69 15.08
CA ALA A 908 12.72 28.30 14.60
C ALA A 908 12.74 28.51 13.09
N ASN A 909 13.90 28.80 12.50
CA ASN A 909 14.08 29.05 11.07
C ASN A 909 14.38 27.78 10.24
N ALA A 910 14.62 26.64 10.88
CA ALA A 910 14.86 25.38 10.18
C ALA A 910 13.59 24.90 9.42
N PRO A 911 13.76 24.17 8.32
CA PRO A 911 15.00 23.80 7.66
C PRO A 911 15.53 24.92 6.76
N HIS A 912 16.86 25.01 6.68
CA HIS A 912 17.56 26.03 5.89
C HIS A 912 17.83 25.51 4.47
N THR A 913 17.27 26.21 3.48
CA THR A 913 17.50 25.90 2.06
C THR A 913 18.78 26.56 1.53
N VAL A 914 19.26 26.10 0.37
CA VAL A 914 20.35 26.76 -0.36
C VAL A 914 20.05 28.23 -0.58
N ASP A 915 18.83 28.54 -1.04
CA ASP A 915 18.41 29.92 -1.32
C ASP A 915 18.46 30.81 -0.07
N THR A 916 18.02 30.29 1.07
CA THR A 916 18.08 31.05 2.33
C THR A 916 19.53 31.32 2.76
N VAL A 917 20.39 30.30 2.66
CA VAL A 917 21.79 30.43 3.12
C VAL A 917 22.65 31.27 2.16
N THR A 918 22.33 31.27 0.86
CA THR A 918 23.08 32.03 -0.15
C THR A 918 22.52 33.41 -0.43
N ALA A 919 21.44 33.83 0.22
CA ALA A 919 20.88 35.17 0.07
C ALA A 919 21.94 36.23 0.45
N ASP A 920 21.97 37.36 -0.26
CA ASP A 920 22.94 38.42 -0.02
C ASP A 920 22.84 39.01 1.41
N ASP A 921 21.58 39.16 1.87
CA ASP A 921 21.28 39.64 3.22
C ASP A 921 21.13 38.49 4.23
N TRP A 922 21.91 38.59 5.33
CA TRP A 922 21.75 37.66 6.46
C TRP A 922 21.52 38.50 7.71
N THR A 923 20.27 38.59 8.12
CA THR A 923 19.81 39.43 9.23
C THR A 923 19.65 38.67 10.55
N HIS A 924 19.84 37.34 10.53
CA HIS A 924 19.64 36.46 11.68
C HIS A 924 20.80 36.67 12.73
N PRO A 925 20.50 36.53 14.04
CA PRO A 925 21.48 36.73 15.11
C PRO A 925 22.49 35.57 15.25
N TYR A 926 22.39 34.55 14.44
CA TYR A 926 23.31 33.40 14.43
C TYR A 926 24.12 33.34 13.13
N PRO A 927 25.29 32.68 13.13
CA PRO A 927 26.15 32.63 11.96
C PRO A 927 25.49 31.84 10.80
N ARG A 928 25.64 32.37 9.59
CA ARG A 928 25.21 31.68 8.35
C ARG A 928 25.83 30.28 8.22
N SER A 929 27.10 30.12 8.65
CA SER A 929 27.78 28.82 8.67
C SER A 929 27.13 27.81 9.60
N LEU A 930 26.50 28.22 10.70
CA LEU A 930 25.75 27.36 11.60
C LEU A 930 24.42 26.88 10.96
N ALA A 931 23.77 27.77 10.20
CA ALA A 931 22.60 27.40 9.41
C ALA A 931 22.94 26.31 8.36
N ALA A 932 24.03 26.54 7.61
CA ALA A 932 24.47 25.64 6.55
C ALA A 932 25.03 24.31 7.08
N PHE A 933 25.89 24.37 8.10
CA PHE A 933 26.64 23.22 8.63
C PHE A 933 26.52 23.17 10.16
N PRO A 934 25.42 22.63 10.68
CA PRO A 934 25.11 22.68 12.12
C PRO A 934 26.15 21.97 13.01
N THR A 935 26.90 20.99 12.49
CA THR A 935 27.96 20.28 13.20
C THR A 935 29.36 20.95 13.04
N GLY A 936 29.41 22.07 12.37
CA GLY A 936 30.70 22.80 12.13
C GLY A 936 31.64 22.14 11.12
N ARG A 937 31.24 21.05 10.48
CA ARG A 937 32.03 20.39 9.42
C ARG A 937 31.89 21.17 8.12
N ALA A 938 32.95 21.83 7.70
CA ALA A 938 33.04 22.56 6.42
C ALA A 938 33.14 21.61 5.18
N ASP A 939 33.11 20.31 5.38
CA ASP A 939 33.16 19.31 4.33
C ASP A 939 31.76 19.17 3.73
N GLY A 940 31.42 20.01 2.76
CA GLY A 940 30.09 20.06 2.15
C GLY A 940 29.76 18.91 1.19
N ARG A 941 30.61 17.88 1.06
CA ARG A 941 30.41 16.80 0.08
C ARG A 941 29.19 15.97 0.35
N ASP A 942 28.84 15.74 1.62
CA ASP A 942 27.73 14.90 2.05
C ASP A 942 26.53 15.70 2.60
N LYS A 943 26.54 17.03 2.42
CA LYS A 943 25.45 17.89 2.88
C LYS A 943 24.19 17.67 2.06
N TYR A 944 23.13 17.22 2.72
CA TYR A 944 21.79 17.28 2.19
C TYR A 944 21.21 18.69 2.37
N TRP A 945 20.68 19.26 1.30
CA TRP A 945 20.00 20.54 1.33
C TRP A 945 18.48 20.32 1.22
N PRO A 946 17.71 20.67 2.26
CA PRO A 946 16.26 20.65 2.17
C PRO A 946 15.77 21.47 0.97
N PRO A 947 14.92 20.92 0.10
CA PRO A 947 14.49 21.61 -1.14
C PRO A 947 13.58 22.80 -0.85
N VAL A 948 12.87 22.80 0.29
CA VAL A 948 11.96 23.86 0.70
C VAL A 948 12.15 24.17 2.20
N GLY A 949 11.87 25.40 2.59
CA GLY A 949 11.78 25.79 3.99
C GLY A 949 10.49 25.32 4.65
N ARG A 950 10.25 25.72 5.88
CA ARG A 950 9.06 25.38 6.69
C ARG A 950 7.78 25.70 5.93
N ILE A 951 6.86 24.72 5.85
CA ILE A 951 5.61 24.83 5.09
C ILE A 951 4.48 25.34 5.98
N ASP A 952 3.67 26.28 5.45
CA ASP A 952 2.45 26.75 6.09
C ASP A 952 1.30 25.77 5.87
N ASN A 953 1.08 24.90 6.84
CA ASN A 953 0.02 23.91 6.81
C ASN A 953 -1.38 24.55 6.90
N VAL A 954 -1.52 25.66 7.60
CA VAL A 954 -2.81 26.33 7.79
C VAL A 954 -3.26 27.00 6.49
N HIS A 955 -2.32 27.64 5.78
CA HIS A 955 -2.58 28.20 4.46
C HIS A 955 -3.06 27.13 3.49
N GLY A 956 -2.35 26.00 3.39
CA GLY A 956 -2.69 24.91 2.48
C GLY A 956 -4.03 24.23 2.77
N ASP A 957 -4.49 24.15 4.03
CA ASP A 957 -5.83 23.63 4.34
C ASP A 957 -6.95 24.64 4.07
N LYS A 958 -6.66 25.95 4.13
CA LYS A 958 -7.61 27.00 3.79
C LYS A 958 -7.76 27.20 2.27
N HIS A 959 -6.68 26.99 1.53
CA HIS A 959 -6.61 27.17 0.08
C HIS A 959 -6.25 25.82 -0.57
N LEU A 960 -7.19 24.90 -0.53
CA LEU A 960 -6.96 23.50 -0.95
C LEU A 960 -6.80 23.40 -2.47
N ILE A 961 -5.60 23.04 -2.93
CA ILE A 961 -5.26 22.74 -4.31
C ILE A 961 -4.67 21.33 -4.33
N CYS A 962 -5.38 20.35 -4.92
CA CYS A 962 -5.00 18.93 -4.94
C CYS A 962 -4.78 18.36 -6.34
N SER A 963 -4.91 19.15 -7.37
CA SER A 963 -4.59 18.82 -8.76
C SER A 963 -4.08 20.06 -9.47
N CYS A 964 -3.36 19.90 -10.59
CA CYS A 964 -2.94 21.02 -11.43
C CYS A 964 -4.18 21.71 -12.00
N PRO A 965 -4.34 23.02 -11.82
CA PRO A 965 -5.45 23.75 -12.46
C PRO A 965 -5.35 23.64 -13.99
N PRO A 966 -6.48 23.59 -14.72
CA PRO A 966 -6.49 23.63 -16.17
C PRO A 966 -5.81 24.91 -16.68
N LEU A 967 -5.16 24.86 -17.85
CA LEU A 967 -4.49 26.04 -18.44
C LEU A 967 -5.43 27.22 -18.61
N GLU A 968 -6.70 26.96 -18.92
CA GLU A 968 -7.76 27.96 -19.08
C GLU A 968 -8.04 28.76 -17.78
N SER A 969 -7.75 28.17 -16.61
CA SER A 969 -7.88 28.86 -15.33
C SER A 969 -6.88 29.99 -15.14
N TYR A 970 -5.75 29.93 -15.86
CA TYR A 970 -4.75 31.01 -15.86
C TYR A 970 -5.10 32.14 -16.85
N ALA A 971 -5.78 31.83 -17.95
CA ALA A 971 -6.20 32.82 -18.95
C ALA A 971 -7.28 33.77 -18.42
N THR A 972 -8.08 33.35 -17.44
CA THR A 972 -9.16 34.20 -16.86
C THR A 972 -8.64 35.23 -15.85
N ASN A 973 -7.42 35.14 -15.38
CA ASN A 973 -6.85 36.11 -14.43
C ASN A 973 -6.30 37.36 -15.14
N ASP A 974 -5.76 37.22 -16.37
CA ASP A 974 -5.29 38.39 -17.15
C ASP A 974 -6.43 39.31 -17.59
N VAL A 975 -7.63 38.76 -17.92
CA VAL A 975 -8.81 39.56 -18.33
C VAL A 975 -9.42 40.30 -17.14
N ARG A 976 -9.34 39.79 -15.91
CA ARG A 976 -9.87 40.48 -14.71
C ARG A 976 -8.98 41.60 -14.19
N GLU A 977 -7.68 41.56 -14.46
CA GLU A 977 -6.77 42.66 -14.13
C GLU A 977 -6.91 43.80 -15.12
N GLU A 978 -7.25 43.56 -16.40
CA GLU A 978 -7.56 44.62 -17.39
C GLU A 978 -8.94 45.26 -17.14
N GLU A 979 -9.97 44.50 -16.75
CA GLU A 979 -11.28 45.04 -16.40
C GLU A 979 -11.30 45.77 -15.02
N ALA A 980 -10.32 45.52 -14.14
CA ALA A 980 -10.17 46.24 -12.89
C ALA A 980 -9.27 47.51 -13.02
N ALA A 981 -8.63 47.67 -14.16
CA ALA A 981 -7.76 48.81 -14.48
C ALA A 981 -8.47 49.86 -15.41
N GLU A 982 -9.64 49.54 -15.95
CA GLU A 982 -10.58 50.50 -16.58
C GLU A 982 -11.67 50.98 -15.54
#